data_44d43543a85e4aca7ba227fab589ae74
#
_entry.id   44d43543a85e4aca7ba227fab589ae74
#
_cell.length_a   1.000
_cell.length_b   1.000
_cell.length_c   1.000
_cell.angle_alpha   90.00
_cell.angle_beta   90.00
_cell.angle_gamma   90.00
#
_symmetry.space_group_name_H-M   'P 1'
#
loop_
_entity.id
_entity.type
_entity.pdbx_description
1 polymer ?
#
loop_
_entity_poly.entity_id
_entity_poly.type
_entity_poly.pdbx_seq_one_letter_code
_entity_poly.pdbx_strand_id
1 'polypeptide(L)'
;MSENETLFINRELSWLRFNSRVLAQCEKDIPLLEKLKFIAIYMTNLDEFYMIRVAGLKQLFAAGVTTSSSDGMSPLDQLREIRKYLQDEQNLVESHYKSTVDALSKEGLFIKNYDELDDSLKQKCDEYFFSNILPVIVPIAVDATHPFPHLNNLSFSLAVKLADIEHPEILKYGMIRISRVLPRFTQPSSNVFVPIETIVHRHAEEIFPGYKLISSAAFRVTRNADIVIEEEEADDFMMILEQGLKLRRKGAFVRMQIDKDADADILEFLNFHMKIFHKDIYFSSIPLTLSSLWEIAGSKNFSHLANPPYAPKTLPPFGNGVSIFDAIDKEDVLLVHPFESFDPVVSFIREASKDPKVISIRMTLYRVDKNSPIIQSLIDAASDGKQVTVMVELKARFDEENNLHWAKALEDAGAHVIYGITGFKVHAKVSQVIRQIGDKLKFYMHFGTGNYNGSSAKIYTDVSLFTSKEEFSQDTTSFFHILSGYNKNRRLNALSMSPFQIKERIIEKIRVEASKGSEGRIIAKMNALIDEDVINELSRASNAGVKIDLIVRGVCGLRPGVKGKSENIRVRSIIGKYLEHARILYFKHADPKIYISSADWMPRNLERRLELMTPIFEPRLQERLLEILELQLSDNDLAFELQSSGEYTKVARRDGEKVISCHEILENYISKIYKSVKKDTDKAKADMLASKLLKES
;
A
#
# COMPACT_ATOMS: atom_id res chain seq x y z
N MET A 1 -7.52 30.66 -19.52
CA MET A 1 -7.19 30.71 -18.09
C MET A 1 -5.77 30.20 -17.95
N SER A 2 -4.87 30.93 -17.30
CA SER A 2 -3.53 30.40 -17.03
C SER A 2 -3.66 29.18 -16.11
N GLU A 3 -2.80 28.16 -16.27
CA GLU A 3 -2.82 26.92 -15.45
C GLU A 3 -2.84 27.20 -13.94
N ASN A 4 -2.34 28.35 -13.49
CA ASN A 4 -2.27 28.77 -12.10
C ASN A 4 -3.60 29.31 -11.50
N GLU A 5 -4.69 29.37 -12.27
CA GLU A 5 -5.98 29.90 -11.80
C GLU A 5 -7.00 28.83 -11.45
N THR A 6 -6.75 27.55 -11.80
CA THR A 6 -7.67 26.46 -11.49
C THR A 6 -7.49 25.96 -10.06
N LEU A 7 -8.61 25.67 -9.37
CA LEU A 7 -8.60 25.08 -8.02
C LEU A 7 -8.11 23.63 -8.03
N PHE A 8 -8.16 22.96 -9.18
CA PHE A 8 -7.92 21.53 -9.31
C PHE A 8 -6.54 21.21 -9.92
N ILE A 9 -5.93 20.14 -9.44
CA ILE A 9 -4.70 19.53 -9.96
C ILE A 9 -5.07 18.18 -10.58
N ASN A 10 -4.46 17.85 -11.74
CA ASN A 10 -4.65 16.56 -12.37
C ASN A 10 -4.26 15.42 -11.41
N ARG A 11 -5.15 14.47 -11.29
CA ARG A 11 -5.02 13.33 -10.38
C ARG A 11 -3.83 12.44 -10.71
N GLU A 12 -3.58 12.15 -12.00
CA GLU A 12 -2.54 11.23 -12.43
C GLU A 12 -1.15 11.88 -12.28
N LEU A 13 -1.03 13.15 -12.62
CA LEU A 13 0.20 13.92 -12.40
C LEU A 13 0.48 14.10 -10.91
N SER A 14 -0.54 14.33 -10.09
CA SER A 14 -0.40 14.35 -8.62
C SER A 14 0.10 13.01 -8.08
N TRP A 15 -0.35 11.90 -8.66
CA TRP A 15 0.13 10.56 -8.29
C TRP A 15 1.62 10.36 -8.68
N LEU A 16 2.03 10.80 -9.87
CA LEU A 16 3.44 10.74 -10.28
C LEU A 16 4.32 11.54 -9.33
N ARG A 17 3.92 12.76 -8.98
CA ARG A 17 4.63 13.59 -7.99
C ARG A 17 4.71 12.93 -6.61
N PHE A 18 3.69 12.13 -6.22
CA PHE A 18 3.81 11.30 -5.02
C PHE A 18 4.92 10.25 -5.18
N ASN A 19 4.96 9.55 -6.30
CA ASN A 19 5.96 8.52 -6.53
C ASN A 19 7.39 9.11 -6.61
N SER A 20 7.53 10.32 -7.19
CA SER A 20 8.80 11.07 -7.18
C SER A 20 9.28 11.40 -5.76
N ARG A 21 8.37 11.75 -4.83
CA ARG A 21 8.74 11.95 -3.42
C ARG A 21 9.21 10.68 -2.73
N VAL A 22 8.72 9.51 -3.17
CA VAL A 22 9.24 8.21 -2.71
C VAL A 22 10.68 8.02 -3.20
N LEU A 23 10.95 8.32 -4.48
CA LEU A 23 12.30 8.23 -5.05
C LEU A 23 13.26 9.25 -4.41
N ALA A 24 12.79 10.45 -4.12
CA ALA A 24 13.58 11.52 -3.48
C ALA A 24 14.12 11.14 -2.07
N GLN A 25 13.60 10.05 -1.45
CA GLN A 25 14.22 9.54 -0.23
C GLN A 25 15.66 9.04 -0.47
N CYS A 26 16.03 8.69 -1.71
CA CYS A 26 17.38 8.30 -2.07
C CYS A 26 18.40 9.46 -1.97
N GLU A 27 17.93 10.71 -1.99
CA GLU A 27 18.77 11.92 -1.83
C GLU A 27 19.16 12.19 -0.37
N LYS A 28 18.44 11.59 0.57
CA LYS A 28 18.69 11.78 1.99
C LYS A 28 19.90 10.97 2.46
N ASP A 29 20.47 11.40 3.58
CA ASP A 29 21.47 10.63 4.32
C ASP A 29 20.77 9.54 5.14
N ILE A 30 20.41 8.45 4.46
CA ILE A 30 19.79 7.24 5.03
C ILE A 30 20.65 6.03 4.69
N PRO A 31 20.54 4.92 5.44
CA PRO A 31 21.28 3.69 5.17
C PRO A 31 21.09 3.20 3.74
N LEU A 32 22.16 2.65 3.14
CA LEU A 32 22.18 2.33 1.70
C LEU A 32 21.14 1.28 1.29
N LEU A 33 20.87 0.28 2.14
CA LEU A 33 19.83 -0.70 1.84
C LEU A 33 18.43 -0.09 1.87
N GLU A 34 18.22 1.00 2.62
CA GLU A 34 16.93 1.73 2.57
C GLU A 34 16.77 2.46 1.23
N LYS A 35 17.87 2.99 0.66
CA LYS A 35 17.84 3.58 -0.69
C LYS A 35 17.41 2.54 -1.73
N LEU A 36 17.94 1.31 -1.68
CA LEU A 36 17.48 0.22 -2.55
C LEU A 36 15.99 -0.09 -2.37
N LYS A 37 15.51 -0.09 -1.12
CA LYS A 37 14.08 -0.30 -0.84
C LYS A 37 13.22 0.79 -1.48
N PHE A 38 13.61 2.07 -1.38
CA PHE A 38 12.84 3.16 -1.98
C PHE A 38 12.83 3.09 -3.51
N ILE A 39 13.94 2.69 -4.15
CA ILE A 39 13.96 2.41 -5.60
C ILE A 39 12.99 1.27 -5.95
N ALA A 40 13.02 0.16 -5.18
CA ALA A 40 12.12 -0.97 -5.40
C ALA A 40 10.64 -0.59 -5.21
N ILE A 41 10.32 0.21 -4.18
CA ILE A 41 8.96 0.73 -3.94
C ILE A 41 8.52 1.63 -5.08
N TYR A 42 9.37 2.56 -5.53
CA TYR A 42 9.08 3.44 -6.65
C TYR A 42 8.70 2.65 -7.91
N MET A 43 9.48 1.62 -8.24
CA MET A 43 9.23 0.79 -9.43
C MET A 43 7.99 -0.09 -9.28
N THR A 44 7.74 -0.64 -8.10
CA THR A 44 6.51 -1.41 -7.82
C THR A 44 5.27 -0.54 -7.97
N ASN A 45 5.31 0.67 -7.42
CA ASN A 45 4.24 1.66 -7.55
C ASN A 45 4.01 2.03 -9.02
N LEU A 46 5.09 2.24 -9.77
CA LEU A 46 5.01 2.60 -11.19
C LEU A 46 4.43 1.47 -12.03
N ASP A 47 4.76 0.21 -11.74
CA ASP A 47 4.14 -0.95 -12.39
C ASP A 47 2.63 -0.96 -12.17
N GLU A 48 2.15 -0.76 -10.94
CA GLU A 48 0.72 -0.69 -10.64
C GLU A 48 0.05 0.49 -11.36
N PHE A 49 0.70 1.64 -11.41
CA PHE A 49 0.21 2.81 -12.14
C PHE A 49 -0.02 2.52 -13.61
N TYR A 50 0.93 1.85 -14.28
CA TYR A 50 0.76 1.43 -15.67
C TYR A 50 -0.35 0.40 -15.83
N MET A 51 -0.38 -0.62 -14.98
CA MET A 51 -1.36 -1.70 -15.05
C MET A 51 -2.81 -1.22 -14.93
N ILE A 52 -3.04 -0.13 -14.20
CA ILE A 52 -4.37 0.31 -13.82
C ILE A 52 -4.69 1.68 -14.41
N ARG A 53 -3.85 2.69 -14.14
CA ARG A 53 -4.16 4.08 -14.47
C ARG A 53 -3.90 4.40 -15.95
N VAL A 54 -2.70 4.10 -16.43
CA VAL A 54 -2.35 4.29 -17.83
C VAL A 54 -3.21 3.38 -18.72
N ALA A 55 -3.43 2.12 -18.28
CA ALA A 55 -4.32 1.19 -18.96
C ALA A 55 -5.75 1.74 -19.12
N GLY A 56 -6.32 2.27 -18.03
CA GLY A 56 -7.65 2.89 -18.05
C GLY A 56 -7.73 4.11 -18.97
N LEU A 57 -6.72 5.00 -18.91
CA LEU A 57 -6.67 6.16 -19.83
C LEU A 57 -6.57 5.75 -21.30
N LYS A 58 -5.80 4.68 -21.60
CA LYS A 58 -5.73 4.14 -22.98
C LYS A 58 -7.06 3.56 -23.43
N GLN A 59 -7.80 2.88 -22.54
CA GLN A 59 -9.14 2.39 -22.85
C GLN A 59 -10.13 3.54 -23.14
N LEU A 60 -10.12 4.59 -22.29
CA LEU A 60 -10.97 5.77 -22.51
C LEU A 60 -10.64 6.45 -23.85
N PHE A 61 -9.36 6.62 -24.16
CA PHE A 61 -8.92 7.17 -25.45
C PHE A 61 -9.35 6.30 -26.63
N ALA A 62 -9.16 4.97 -26.53
CA ALA A 62 -9.58 4.03 -27.58
C ALA A 62 -11.11 4.00 -27.80
N ALA A 63 -11.88 4.25 -26.74
CA ALA A 63 -13.34 4.40 -26.78
C ALA A 63 -13.81 5.77 -27.29
N GLY A 64 -12.89 6.66 -27.69
CA GLY A 64 -13.22 7.99 -28.21
C GLY A 64 -13.72 8.99 -27.15
N VAL A 65 -13.46 8.73 -25.86
CA VAL A 65 -13.87 9.63 -24.77
C VAL A 65 -13.01 10.89 -24.82
N THR A 66 -13.67 12.04 -24.96
CA THR A 66 -13.05 13.38 -25.03
C THR A 66 -13.35 14.24 -23.80
N THR A 67 -14.26 13.78 -22.92
CA THR A 67 -14.61 14.54 -21.69
C THR A 67 -13.39 14.75 -20.81
N SER A 68 -13.18 16.01 -20.41
CA SER A 68 -12.08 16.40 -19.54
C SER A 68 -12.35 16.01 -18.07
N SER A 69 -11.27 15.75 -17.33
CA SER A 69 -11.30 15.70 -15.87
C SER A 69 -11.49 17.09 -15.26
N SER A 70 -11.68 17.16 -13.94
CA SER A 70 -11.96 18.40 -13.19
C SER A 70 -10.90 19.50 -13.39
N ASP A 71 -9.70 19.13 -13.75
CA ASP A 71 -8.57 20.02 -14.11
C ASP A 71 -8.57 20.48 -15.57
N GLY A 72 -9.49 19.95 -16.40
CA GLY A 72 -9.67 20.31 -17.80
C GLY A 72 -8.89 19.45 -18.81
N MET A 73 -8.11 18.44 -18.38
CA MET A 73 -7.31 17.58 -19.27
C MET A 73 -8.12 16.43 -19.86
N SER A 74 -8.05 16.23 -21.18
CA SER A 74 -8.59 15.05 -21.84
C SER A 74 -7.73 13.79 -21.55
N PRO A 75 -8.26 12.55 -21.75
CA PRO A 75 -7.47 11.33 -21.62
C PRO A 75 -6.17 11.33 -22.44
N LEU A 76 -6.21 11.90 -23.65
CA LEU A 76 -5.02 12.01 -24.51
C LEU A 76 -4.00 12.98 -23.95
N ASP A 77 -4.42 14.13 -23.42
CA ASP A 77 -3.52 15.12 -22.84
C ASP A 77 -2.87 14.55 -21.58
N GLN A 78 -3.63 13.85 -20.73
CA GLN A 78 -3.08 13.15 -19.58
C GLN A 78 -2.02 12.12 -19.98
N LEU A 79 -2.28 11.29 -21.01
CA LEU A 79 -1.29 10.32 -21.52
C LEU A 79 -0.01 10.98 -22.06
N ARG A 80 -0.13 12.16 -22.69
CA ARG A 80 1.03 12.93 -23.18
C ARG A 80 1.87 13.48 -22.02
N GLU A 81 1.23 14.11 -21.03
CA GLU A 81 1.93 14.68 -19.88
C GLU A 81 2.54 13.60 -18.98
N ILE A 82 1.85 12.48 -18.75
CA ILE A 82 2.39 11.31 -18.05
C ILE A 82 3.68 10.83 -18.71
N ARG A 83 3.66 10.72 -20.04
CA ARG A 83 4.81 10.22 -20.82
C ARG A 83 6.00 11.17 -20.72
N LYS A 84 5.75 12.47 -20.88
CA LYS A 84 6.77 13.52 -20.74
C LYS A 84 7.41 13.46 -19.35
N TYR A 85 6.58 13.45 -18.31
CA TYR A 85 7.03 13.39 -16.92
C TYR A 85 7.92 12.17 -16.65
N LEU A 86 7.52 10.99 -17.11
CA LEU A 86 8.26 9.75 -16.88
C LEU A 86 9.55 9.65 -17.71
N GLN A 87 9.64 10.30 -18.85
CA GLN A 87 10.90 10.40 -19.60
C GLN A 87 11.94 11.23 -18.84
N ASP A 88 11.52 12.32 -18.22
CA ASP A 88 12.42 13.15 -17.40
C ASP A 88 12.85 12.40 -16.13
N GLU A 89 11.94 11.66 -15.47
CA GLU A 89 12.25 10.87 -14.27
C GLU A 89 13.13 9.65 -14.49
N GLN A 90 13.12 9.06 -15.69
CA GLN A 90 13.92 7.87 -15.96
C GLN A 90 15.40 8.10 -15.70
N ASN A 91 15.95 9.23 -16.12
CA ASN A 91 17.36 9.58 -15.89
C ASN A 91 17.67 9.70 -14.38
N LEU A 92 16.72 10.20 -13.59
CA LEU A 92 16.86 10.32 -12.14
C LEU A 92 16.90 8.96 -11.46
N VAL A 93 16.00 8.05 -11.86
CA VAL A 93 15.99 6.65 -11.36
C VAL A 93 17.31 5.95 -11.66
N GLU A 94 17.81 6.05 -12.91
CA GLU A 94 19.10 5.47 -13.31
C GLU A 94 20.27 6.05 -12.52
N SER A 95 20.26 7.36 -12.28
CA SER A 95 21.26 8.04 -11.47
C SER A 95 21.26 7.55 -10.01
N HIS A 96 20.09 7.48 -9.38
CA HIS A 96 19.95 6.99 -8.00
C HIS A 96 20.37 5.53 -7.87
N TYR A 97 19.99 4.67 -8.82
CA TYR A 97 20.42 3.28 -8.83
C TYR A 97 21.95 3.18 -8.91
N LYS A 98 22.57 3.82 -9.91
CA LYS A 98 24.02 3.77 -10.12
C LYS A 98 24.80 4.30 -8.91
N SER A 99 24.41 5.47 -8.40
CA SER A 99 25.06 6.06 -7.22
C SER A 99 24.91 5.21 -5.95
N THR A 100 23.77 4.54 -5.78
CA THR A 100 23.56 3.62 -4.65
C THR A 100 24.40 2.36 -4.78
N VAL A 101 24.49 1.77 -5.98
CA VAL A 101 25.33 0.59 -6.25
C VAL A 101 26.82 0.93 -6.04
N ASP A 102 27.27 2.10 -6.51
CA ASP A 102 28.64 2.57 -6.30
C ASP A 102 28.97 2.76 -4.80
N ALA A 103 28.01 3.29 -4.04
CA ALA A 103 28.17 3.45 -2.59
C ALA A 103 28.22 2.09 -1.87
N LEU A 104 27.34 1.14 -2.26
CA LEU A 104 27.32 -0.23 -1.71
C LEU A 104 28.63 -0.98 -1.99
N SER A 105 29.24 -0.77 -3.17
CA SER A 105 30.52 -1.40 -3.52
C SER A 105 31.65 -1.00 -2.57
N LYS A 106 31.64 0.25 -2.08
CA LYS A 106 32.60 0.76 -1.08
C LYS A 106 32.40 0.11 0.31
N GLU A 107 31.19 -0.35 0.59
CA GLU A 107 30.84 -1.08 1.81
C GLU A 107 31.00 -2.61 1.65
N GLY A 108 31.55 -3.06 0.49
CA GLY A 108 31.84 -4.46 0.22
C GLY A 108 30.66 -5.29 -0.29
N LEU A 109 29.52 -4.67 -0.63
CA LEU A 109 28.39 -5.32 -1.30
C LEU A 109 28.42 -4.97 -2.79
N PHE A 110 28.50 -5.98 -3.65
CA PHE A 110 28.64 -5.83 -5.09
C PHE A 110 27.42 -6.34 -5.85
N ILE A 111 26.96 -5.55 -6.81
CA ILE A 111 26.01 -5.98 -7.85
C ILE A 111 26.79 -5.93 -9.16
N LYS A 112 27.09 -7.09 -9.75
CA LYS A 112 27.97 -7.22 -10.92
C LYS A 112 27.28 -8.03 -12.01
N ASN A 113 27.54 -7.67 -13.27
CA ASN A 113 27.19 -8.52 -14.40
C ASN A 113 28.12 -9.73 -14.47
N TYR A 114 27.68 -10.81 -15.13
CA TYR A 114 28.48 -12.03 -15.25
C TYR A 114 29.90 -11.76 -15.78
N ASP A 115 30.07 -10.93 -16.80
CA ASP A 115 31.38 -10.65 -17.42
C ASP A 115 32.35 -9.91 -16.50
N GLU A 116 31.85 -9.20 -15.48
CA GLU A 116 32.65 -8.45 -14.49
C GLU A 116 33.15 -9.33 -13.33
N LEU A 117 32.81 -10.62 -13.34
CA LEU A 117 33.22 -11.59 -12.31
C LEU A 117 34.61 -12.16 -12.57
N ASP A 118 35.29 -12.55 -11.50
CA ASP A 118 36.46 -13.43 -11.60
C ASP A 118 36.07 -14.86 -11.96
N ASP A 119 37.05 -15.67 -12.40
CA ASP A 119 36.81 -17.02 -12.90
C ASP A 119 36.16 -17.94 -11.85
N SER A 120 36.51 -17.78 -10.56
CA SER A 120 35.92 -18.57 -9.47
C SER A 120 34.42 -18.28 -9.28
N LEU A 121 34.01 -17.02 -9.38
CA LEU A 121 32.62 -16.61 -9.27
C LEU A 121 31.83 -16.96 -10.53
N LYS A 122 32.47 -16.85 -11.72
CA LYS A 122 31.89 -17.33 -12.99
C LYS A 122 31.57 -18.82 -12.92
N GLN A 123 32.53 -19.65 -12.48
CA GLN A 123 32.29 -21.07 -12.31
C GLN A 123 31.07 -21.37 -11.42
N LYS A 124 30.91 -20.68 -10.32
CA LYS A 124 29.74 -20.86 -9.45
C LYS A 124 28.43 -20.43 -10.11
N CYS A 125 28.45 -19.37 -10.92
CA CYS A 125 27.30 -18.96 -11.71
C CYS A 125 26.95 -20.01 -12.77
N ASP A 126 27.97 -20.62 -13.43
CA ASP A 126 27.79 -21.68 -14.41
C ASP A 126 27.21 -22.93 -13.76
N GLU A 127 27.75 -23.37 -12.61
CA GLU A 127 27.20 -24.48 -11.83
C GLU A 127 25.73 -24.24 -11.44
N TYR A 128 25.42 -23.01 -11.01
CA TYR A 128 24.05 -22.60 -10.69
C TYR A 128 23.16 -22.59 -11.93
N PHE A 129 23.66 -22.13 -13.07
CA PHE A 129 22.94 -22.15 -14.33
C PHE A 129 22.53 -23.57 -14.73
N PHE A 130 23.47 -24.50 -14.79
CA PHE A 130 23.19 -25.89 -15.20
C PHE A 130 22.30 -26.63 -14.21
N SER A 131 22.43 -26.37 -12.90
CA SER A 131 21.69 -27.10 -11.87
C SER A 131 20.31 -26.52 -11.58
N ASN A 132 20.12 -25.19 -11.67
CA ASN A 132 18.92 -24.51 -11.18
C ASN A 132 18.18 -23.73 -12.26
N ILE A 133 18.89 -23.12 -13.23
CA ILE A 133 18.27 -22.25 -14.25
C ILE A 133 17.87 -23.07 -15.48
N LEU A 134 18.79 -23.77 -16.09
CA LEU A 134 18.57 -24.53 -17.32
C LEU A 134 17.41 -25.54 -17.24
N PRO A 135 17.24 -26.31 -16.13
CA PRO A 135 16.13 -27.27 -16.02
C PRO A 135 14.73 -26.59 -15.96
N VAL A 136 14.66 -25.30 -15.64
CA VAL A 136 13.42 -24.54 -15.47
C VAL A 136 13.10 -23.66 -16.70
N ILE A 137 14.11 -23.37 -17.52
CA ILE A 137 13.96 -22.54 -18.72
C ILE A 137 13.49 -23.41 -19.89
N VAL A 138 12.48 -22.89 -20.61
CA VAL A 138 12.04 -23.47 -21.87
C VAL A 138 12.33 -22.44 -22.97
N PRO A 139 13.28 -22.73 -23.89
CA PRO A 139 13.50 -21.89 -25.06
C PRO A 139 12.30 -21.97 -26.01
N ILE A 140 11.95 -20.86 -26.59
CA ILE A 140 10.83 -20.73 -27.52
C ILE A 140 11.39 -20.18 -28.82
N ALA A 141 11.48 -21.00 -29.86
CA ALA A 141 11.70 -20.51 -31.22
C ALA A 141 10.38 -19.91 -31.74
N VAL A 142 10.44 -18.83 -32.50
CA VAL A 142 9.25 -18.21 -33.09
C VAL A 142 9.37 -18.32 -34.61
N ASP A 143 8.50 -19.13 -35.20
CA ASP A 143 8.43 -19.37 -36.63
C ASP A 143 6.98 -19.65 -37.08
N ALA A 144 6.78 -20.05 -38.31
CA ALA A 144 5.46 -20.35 -38.85
C ALA A 144 4.72 -21.48 -38.12
N THR A 145 5.47 -22.40 -37.47
CA THR A 145 4.92 -23.56 -36.76
C THR A 145 4.85 -23.32 -35.26
N HIS A 146 5.62 -22.36 -34.74
CA HIS A 146 5.70 -22.00 -33.34
C HIS A 146 5.32 -20.51 -33.17
N PRO A 147 4.04 -20.22 -32.92
CA PRO A 147 3.59 -18.84 -32.81
C PRO A 147 4.19 -18.13 -31.60
N PHE A 148 4.28 -16.80 -31.67
CA PHE A 148 4.75 -15.98 -30.56
C PHE A 148 3.98 -16.31 -29.27
N PRO A 149 4.66 -16.60 -28.16
CA PRO A 149 4.02 -17.09 -26.94
C PRO A 149 3.23 -16.00 -26.23
N HIS A 150 2.22 -16.42 -25.49
CA HIS A 150 1.51 -15.53 -24.61
C HIS A 150 2.42 -15.07 -23.44
N LEU A 151 2.65 -13.77 -23.35
CA LEU A 151 3.41 -13.16 -22.25
C LEU A 151 2.46 -12.70 -21.15
N ASN A 152 2.62 -13.23 -19.95
CA ASN A 152 1.86 -12.78 -18.77
C ASN A 152 2.24 -11.33 -18.40
N ASN A 153 1.37 -10.67 -17.62
CA ASN A 153 1.68 -9.36 -17.08
C ASN A 153 2.99 -9.40 -16.25
N LEU A 154 3.83 -8.36 -16.39
CA LEU A 154 5.17 -8.28 -15.80
C LEU A 154 6.08 -9.46 -16.17
N SER A 155 5.85 -10.10 -17.32
CA SER A 155 6.73 -11.15 -17.84
C SER A 155 8.08 -10.54 -18.19
N PHE A 156 9.14 -11.20 -17.73
CA PHE A 156 10.52 -10.86 -17.99
C PHE A 156 11.15 -11.95 -18.84
N SER A 157 11.79 -11.58 -19.94
CA SER A 157 12.31 -12.52 -20.94
C SER A 157 13.55 -11.94 -21.62
N LEU A 158 14.36 -12.82 -22.19
CA LEU A 158 15.44 -12.48 -23.09
C LEU A 158 14.98 -12.80 -24.52
N ALA A 159 14.95 -11.83 -25.41
CA ALA A 159 14.77 -12.06 -26.84
C ALA A 159 16.16 -12.33 -27.46
N VAL A 160 16.25 -13.29 -28.35
CA VAL A 160 17.52 -13.69 -29.00
C VAL A 160 17.37 -13.72 -30.51
N LYS A 161 18.43 -13.26 -31.19
CA LYS A 161 18.63 -13.38 -32.63
C LYS A 161 19.75 -14.39 -32.84
N LEU A 162 19.47 -15.43 -33.59
CA LEU A 162 20.28 -16.63 -33.72
C LEU A 162 20.62 -16.84 -35.20
N ALA A 163 21.84 -17.30 -35.51
CA ALA A 163 22.22 -17.80 -36.82
C ALA A 163 22.37 -19.34 -36.76
N ASP A 164 21.87 -20.02 -37.75
CA ASP A 164 22.12 -21.45 -37.90
C ASP A 164 23.61 -21.73 -38.08
N ILE A 165 24.19 -22.74 -37.40
CA ILE A 165 25.65 -23.00 -37.48
C ILE A 165 26.01 -23.53 -38.88
N GLU A 166 25.15 -24.35 -39.51
CA GLU A 166 25.41 -24.95 -40.84
C GLU A 166 25.06 -23.94 -41.94
N HIS A 167 24.07 -23.06 -41.73
CA HIS A 167 23.56 -22.07 -42.63
C HIS A 167 23.51 -20.67 -42.00
N PRO A 168 24.65 -19.98 -41.83
CA PRO A 168 24.70 -18.69 -41.13
C PRO A 168 23.87 -17.55 -41.70
N GLU A 169 23.47 -17.66 -42.99
CA GLU A 169 22.54 -16.76 -43.65
C GLU A 169 21.10 -16.90 -43.16
N ILE A 170 20.75 -18.01 -42.49
CA ILE A 170 19.43 -18.26 -41.94
C ILE A 170 19.37 -17.73 -40.53
N LEU A 171 18.69 -16.59 -40.39
CA LEU A 171 18.44 -15.96 -39.07
C LEU A 171 17.14 -16.45 -38.46
N LYS A 172 17.17 -16.75 -37.18
CA LYS A 172 15.98 -17.11 -36.38
C LYS A 172 15.87 -16.21 -35.16
N TYR A 173 14.64 -16.04 -34.74
CA TYR A 173 14.35 -15.30 -33.51
C TYR A 173 13.75 -16.26 -32.47
N GLY A 174 14.19 -16.10 -31.24
CA GLY A 174 13.71 -16.89 -30.14
C GLY A 174 13.50 -16.06 -28.89
N MET A 175 13.00 -16.73 -27.88
CA MET A 175 12.75 -16.10 -26.59
C MET A 175 13.04 -17.07 -25.45
N ILE A 176 13.69 -16.56 -24.41
CA ILE A 176 13.93 -17.27 -23.15
C ILE A 176 13.09 -16.60 -22.08
N ARG A 177 12.07 -17.30 -21.57
CA ARG A 177 11.25 -16.79 -20.48
C ARG A 177 11.92 -17.09 -19.15
N ILE A 178 12.23 -16.05 -18.38
CA ILE A 178 12.80 -16.19 -17.04
C ILE A 178 11.65 -16.36 -16.04
N SER A 179 11.58 -17.53 -15.42
CA SER A 179 10.52 -17.89 -14.47
C SER A 179 10.55 -16.99 -13.23
N ARG A 180 9.38 -16.65 -12.69
CA ARG A 180 9.24 -15.91 -11.42
C ARG A 180 9.65 -16.74 -10.18
N VAL A 181 9.78 -18.04 -10.32
CA VAL A 181 10.24 -18.94 -9.24
C VAL A 181 11.74 -18.75 -9.00
N LEU A 182 12.49 -18.38 -10.05
CA LEU A 182 13.91 -18.10 -9.95
C LEU A 182 14.14 -16.73 -9.31
N PRO A 183 15.11 -16.60 -8.39
CA PRO A 183 15.55 -15.31 -7.88
C PRO A 183 16.07 -14.44 -9.04
N ARG A 184 15.90 -13.14 -8.94
CA ARG A 184 16.42 -12.21 -9.97
C ARG A 184 17.90 -11.94 -9.81
N PHE A 185 18.43 -12.18 -8.62
CA PHE A 185 19.85 -12.06 -8.33
C PHE A 185 20.39 -13.39 -7.83
N THR A 186 21.33 -13.96 -8.59
CA THR A 186 22.12 -15.11 -8.14
C THR A 186 23.20 -14.62 -7.20
N GLN A 187 23.49 -15.36 -6.14
CA GLN A 187 24.48 -14.97 -5.13
C GLN A 187 25.64 -15.99 -5.08
N PRO A 188 26.67 -15.84 -5.95
CA PRO A 188 27.80 -16.76 -6.00
C PRO A 188 28.75 -16.63 -4.78
N SER A 189 28.66 -15.52 -4.04
CA SER A 189 29.32 -15.35 -2.75
C SER A 189 28.44 -14.51 -1.81
N SER A 190 28.78 -14.48 -0.52
CA SER A 190 27.99 -13.78 0.50
C SER A 190 27.78 -12.28 0.27
N ASN A 191 28.57 -11.68 -0.60
CA ASN A 191 28.60 -10.24 -0.87
C ASN A 191 28.52 -9.84 -2.35
N VAL A 192 28.31 -10.80 -3.26
CA VAL A 192 28.18 -10.54 -4.71
C VAL A 192 26.82 -11.03 -5.20
N PHE A 193 26.09 -10.14 -5.86
CA PHE A 193 24.80 -10.39 -6.48
C PHE A 193 24.92 -10.20 -7.99
N VAL A 194 24.44 -11.18 -8.76
CA VAL A 194 24.53 -11.22 -10.23
C VAL A 194 23.14 -11.28 -10.83
N PRO A 195 22.73 -10.30 -11.66
CA PRO A 195 21.44 -10.34 -12.35
C PRO A 195 21.32 -11.60 -13.19
N ILE A 196 20.22 -12.34 -13.05
CA ILE A 196 20.00 -13.63 -13.70
C ILE A 196 20.06 -13.52 -15.23
N GLU A 197 19.60 -12.39 -15.78
CA GLU A 197 19.62 -12.15 -17.23
C GLU A 197 21.02 -12.18 -17.83
N THR A 198 22.04 -11.74 -17.08
CA THR A 198 23.42 -11.75 -17.57
C THR A 198 24.00 -13.14 -17.61
N ILE A 199 23.59 -14.01 -16.69
CA ILE A 199 23.96 -15.44 -16.69
C ILE A 199 23.26 -16.16 -17.86
N VAL A 200 21.95 -15.91 -18.03
CA VAL A 200 21.17 -16.51 -19.13
C VAL A 200 21.67 -16.05 -20.49
N HIS A 201 22.06 -14.77 -20.62
CA HIS A 201 22.67 -14.24 -21.84
C HIS A 201 23.97 -14.99 -22.19
N ARG A 202 24.84 -15.20 -21.19
CA ARG A 202 26.11 -15.89 -21.38
C ARG A 202 25.93 -17.34 -21.89
N HIS A 203 24.89 -18.02 -21.44
CA HIS A 203 24.58 -19.41 -21.76
C HIS A 203 23.49 -19.58 -22.84
N ALA A 204 23.24 -18.54 -23.66
CA ALA A 204 22.18 -18.61 -24.66
C ALA A 204 22.42 -19.68 -25.75
N GLU A 205 23.69 -19.95 -26.10
CA GLU A 205 24.05 -20.99 -27.08
C GLU A 205 23.80 -22.41 -26.55
N GLU A 206 24.01 -22.65 -25.24
CA GLU A 206 23.68 -23.93 -24.61
C GLU A 206 22.15 -24.15 -24.52
N ILE A 207 21.38 -23.07 -24.46
CA ILE A 207 19.89 -23.13 -24.47
C ILE A 207 19.37 -23.42 -25.87
N PHE A 208 20.08 -22.98 -26.94
CA PHE A 208 19.71 -23.18 -28.34
C PHE A 208 20.80 -23.96 -29.11
N PRO A 209 20.96 -25.27 -28.83
CA PRO A 209 21.99 -26.06 -29.49
C PRO A 209 21.80 -26.09 -31.01
N GLY A 210 22.89 -25.93 -31.75
CA GLY A 210 22.88 -25.84 -33.23
C GLY A 210 22.75 -24.38 -33.75
N TYR A 211 22.68 -23.39 -32.89
CA TYR A 211 22.64 -21.99 -33.25
C TYR A 211 23.74 -21.20 -32.58
N LYS A 212 24.22 -20.17 -33.27
CA LYS A 212 25.13 -19.15 -32.74
C LYS A 212 24.33 -17.92 -32.35
N LEU A 213 24.58 -17.38 -31.15
CA LEU A 213 23.99 -16.14 -30.69
C LEU A 213 24.58 -14.95 -31.48
N ILE A 214 23.73 -14.18 -32.15
CA ILE A 214 24.12 -12.94 -32.83
C ILE A 214 23.91 -11.73 -31.92
N SER A 215 22.73 -11.64 -31.32
CA SER A 215 22.42 -10.59 -30.35
C SER A 215 21.29 -11.05 -29.43
N SER A 216 21.19 -10.42 -28.24
CA SER A 216 20.06 -10.61 -27.34
C SER A 216 19.71 -9.31 -26.63
N ALA A 217 18.47 -9.23 -26.15
CA ALA A 217 18.01 -8.12 -25.34
C ALA A 217 17.04 -8.60 -24.26
N ALA A 218 17.27 -8.20 -23.01
CA ALA A 218 16.30 -8.40 -21.96
C ALA A 218 15.14 -7.43 -22.18
N PHE A 219 13.90 -7.93 -21.99
CA PHE A 219 12.72 -7.11 -22.08
C PHE A 219 11.65 -7.53 -21.08
N ARG A 220 10.77 -6.58 -20.74
CA ARG A 220 9.69 -6.76 -19.80
C ARG A 220 8.42 -6.08 -20.29
N VAL A 221 7.28 -6.74 -20.12
CA VAL A 221 6.00 -6.22 -20.58
C VAL A 221 5.06 -5.95 -19.41
N THR A 222 4.30 -4.86 -19.51
CA THR A 222 3.21 -4.54 -18.58
C THR A 222 1.89 -4.61 -19.35
N ARG A 223 0.91 -5.32 -18.77
CA ARG A 223 -0.44 -5.46 -19.33
C ARG A 223 -1.49 -4.76 -18.47
N ASN A 224 -2.62 -4.47 -19.07
CA ASN A 224 -3.80 -4.05 -18.31
C ASN A 224 -4.20 -5.17 -17.34
N ALA A 225 -4.29 -4.84 -16.06
CA ALA A 225 -4.66 -5.77 -14.98
C ALA A 225 -5.97 -5.36 -14.28
N ASP A 226 -6.70 -4.40 -14.80
CA ASP A 226 -8.01 -4.05 -14.26
C ASP A 226 -9.06 -5.09 -14.69
N ILE A 227 -9.77 -5.66 -13.69
CA ILE A 227 -10.83 -6.64 -13.94
C ILE A 227 -12.15 -5.89 -13.89
N VAL A 228 -12.91 -5.95 -14.96
CA VAL A 228 -14.32 -5.58 -14.99
C VAL A 228 -15.11 -6.86 -14.73
N ILE A 229 -15.84 -6.93 -13.61
CA ILE A 229 -16.74 -8.04 -13.26
C ILE A 229 -18.14 -7.47 -13.34
N GLU A 230 -18.94 -8.01 -14.25
CA GLU A 230 -20.39 -7.73 -14.34
C GLU A 230 -21.09 -8.56 -13.26
N GLU A 231 -21.66 -7.89 -12.26
CA GLU A 231 -22.23 -8.51 -11.05
C GLU A 231 -23.72 -8.82 -11.17
N GLU A 232 -24.41 -8.17 -12.13
CA GLU A 232 -25.87 -8.18 -12.19
C GLU A 232 -26.44 -9.51 -12.71
N GLU A 233 -25.62 -10.38 -13.32
CA GLU A 233 -26.06 -11.64 -13.92
C GLU A 233 -25.49 -12.90 -13.22
N ALA A 234 -24.96 -12.78 -12.01
CA ALA A 234 -24.19 -13.84 -11.40
C ALA A 234 -24.94 -14.62 -10.32
N ASP A 235 -25.31 -15.86 -10.62
CA ASP A 235 -25.76 -16.85 -9.62
C ASP A 235 -24.60 -17.34 -8.72
N ASP A 236 -23.35 -17.31 -9.22
CA ASP A 236 -22.13 -17.68 -8.48
C ASP A 236 -20.99 -16.67 -8.69
N PHE A 237 -20.91 -15.73 -7.75
CA PHE A 237 -19.88 -14.69 -7.74
C PHE A 237 -18.43 -15.25 -7.67
N MET A 238 -18.24 -16.39 -6.98
CA MET A 238 -16.94 -17.06 -6.84
C MET A 238 -16.42 -17.55 -8.19
N MET A 239 -17.27 -18.20 -8.96
CA MET A 239 -16.93 -18.72 -10.29
C MET A 239 -16.57 -17.55 -11.24
N ILE A 240 -17.32 -16.46 -11.20
CA ILE A 240 -17.06 -15.28 -12.04
C ILE A 240 -15.75 -14.59 -11.67
N LEU A 241 -15.44 -14.50 -10.38
CA LEU A 241 -14.16 -13.98 -9.93
C LEU A 241 -12.99 -14.83 -10.42
N GLU A 242 -13.09 -16.17 -10.32
CA GLU A 242 -12.06 -17.09 -10.83
C GLU A 242 -11.88 -16.95 -12.35
N GLN A 243 -12.96 -16.80 -13.12
CA GLN A 243 -12.89 -16.54 -14.56
C GLN A 243 -12.27 -15.18 -14.88
N GLY A 244 -12.66 -14.12 -14.15
CA GLY A 244 -12.08 -12.79 -14.27
C GLY A 244 -10.58 -12.77 -14.01
N LEU A 245 -10.10 -13.52 -13.01
CA LEU A 245 -8.68 -13.69 -12.71
C LEU A 245 -7.92 -14.37 -13.89
N LYS A 246 -8.54 -15.33 -14.56
CA LYS A 246 -7.97 -15.94 -15.78
C LYS A 246 -7.92 -14.95 -16.95
N LEU A 247 -8.95 -14.13 -17.12
CA LEU A 247 -9.01 -13.11 -18.19
C LEU A 247 -8.01 -11.97 -17.97
N ARG A 248 -7.70 -11.60 -16.71
CA ARG A 248 -6.65 -10.61 -16.40
C ARG A 248 -5.31 -10.94 -17.05
N ARG A 249 -4.99 -12.22 -17.20
CA ARG A 249 -3.74 -12.67 -17.82
C ARG A 249 -3.65 -12.28 -19.31
N LYS A 250 -4.78 -12.01 -19.97
CA LYS A 250 -4.90 -11.68 -21.41
C LYS A 250 -5.09 -10.19 -21.71
N GLY A 251 -4.99 -9.30 -20.73
CA GLY A 251 -5.14 -7.84 -20.90
C GLY A 251 -4.20 -7.28 -21.98
N ALA A 252 -4.59 -6.17 -22.63
CA ALA A 252 -3.78 -5.51 -23.65
C ALA A 252 -2.41 -5.06 -23.12
N PHE A 253 -1.39 -5.01 -23.97
CA PHE A 253 -0.09 -4.45 -23.64
C PHE A 253 -0.21 -2.95 -23.38
N VAL A 254 0.40 -2.49 -22.31
CA VAL A 254 0.39 -1.08 -21.88
C VAL A 254 1.76 -0.45 -22.04
N ARG A 255 2.84 -1.22 -21.74
CA ARG A 255 4.23 -0.77 -21.77
C ARG A 255 5.16 -1.95 -22.08
N MET A 256 6.24 -1.68 -22.80
CA MET A 256 7.42 -2.52 -22.92
C MET A 256 8.64 -1.77 -22.38
N GLN A 257 9.44 -2.43 -21.55
CA GLN A 257 10.77 -2.00 -21.16
C GLN A 257 11.78 -2.94 -21.82
N ILE A 258 12.87 -2.41 -22.35
CA ILE A 258 13.89 -3.17 -23.07
C ILE A 258 15.27 -2.58 -22.79
N ASP A 259 16.30 -3.40 -22.89
CA ASP A 259 17.69 -2.94 -22.79
C ASP A 259 17.96 -1.80 -23.77
N LYS A 260 18.74 -0.81 -23.33
CA LYS A 260 19.04 0.38 -24.12
C LYS A 260 19.76 0.07 -25.42
N ASP A 261 20.65 -0.94 -25.39
CA ASP A 261 21.48 -1.34 -26.52
C ASP A 261 20.87 -2.50 -27.33
N ALA A 262 19.55 -2.70 -27.23
CA ALA A 262 18.85 -3.72 -27.96
C ALA A 262 19.00 -3.55 -29.48
N ASP A 263 19.30 -4.66 -30.17
CA ASP A 263 19.39 -4.73 -31.63
C ASP A 263 18.05 -4.29 -32.27
N ALA A 264 18.13 -3.48 -33.30
CA ALA A 264 16.97 -2.96 -34.03
C ALA A 264 16.07 -4.09 -34.58
N ASP A 265 16.66 -5.18 -35.05
CA ASP A 265 15.90 -6.33 -35.57
C ASP A 265 15.15 -7.06 -34.44
N ILE A 266 15.73 -7.16 -33.24
CA ILE A 266 15.03 -7.69 -32.07
C ILE A 266 13.85 -6.79 -31.71
N LEU A 267 14.05 -5.48 -31.73
CA LEU A 267 12.97 -4.53 -31.45
C LEU A 267 11.83 -4.63 -32.48
N GLU A 268 12.17 -4.74 -33.75
CA GLU A 268 11.20 -4.93 -34.84
C GLU A 268 10.44 -6.26 -34.68
N PHE A 269 11.15 -7.35 -34.42
CA PHE A 269 10.58 -8.67 -34.14
C PHE A 269 9.57 -8.62 -32.98
N LEU A 270 9.94 -8.04 -31.84
CA LEU A 270 9.07 -7.93 -30.68
C LEU A 270 7.85 -7.06 -30.98
N ASN A 271 8.05 -5.91 -31.66
CA ASN A 271 6.96 -5.00 -31.97
C ASN A 271 5.99 -5.55 -33.03
N PHE A 272 6.47 -6.31 -34.01
CA PHE A 272 5.64 -7.01 -34.97
C PHE A 272 4.59 -7.91 -34.32
N HIS A 273 5.01 -8.68 -33.29
CA HIS A 273 4.14 -9.61 -32.59
C HIS A 273 3.27 -8.95 -31.49
N MET A 274 3.79 -7.95 -30.81
CA MET A 274 3.09 -7.34 -29.66
C MET A 274 2.28 -6.11 -30.05
N LYS A 275 2.58 -5.47 -31.17
CA LYS A 275 1.91 -4.25 -31.69
C LYS A 275 1.81 -3.14 -30.63
N ILE A 276 2.92 -2.91 -29.93
CA ILE A 276 3.02 -1.86 -28.92
C ILE A 276 3.28 -0.53 -29.64
N PHE A 277 2.59 0.52 -29.21
CA PHE A 277 2.84 1.85 -29.73
C PHE A 277 4.26 2.31 -29.37
N HIS A 278 5.03 2.80 -30.37
CA HIS A 278 6.45 3.12 -30.21
C HIS A 278 6.78 4.02 -29.02
N LYS A 279 5.86 4.93 -28.65
CA LYS A 279 6.01 5.80 -27.46
C LYS A 279 5.75 5.09 -26.12
N ASP A 280 5.36 3.83 -26.12
CA ASP A 280 5.15 3.01 -24.93
C ASP A 280 6.30 2.00 -24.75
N ILE A 281 7.37 2.14 -25.53
CA ILE A 281 8.61 1.39 -25.42
C ILE A 281 9.63 2.26 -24.68
N TYR A 282 10.15 1.75 -23.58
CA TYR A 282 11.10 2.44 -22.70
C TYR A 282 12.43 1.68 -22.68
N PHE A 283 13.49 2.37 -23.03
CA PHE A 283 14.85 1.84 -23.04
C PHE A 283 15.52 2.09 -21.69
N SER A 284 16.25 1.10 -21.16
CA SER A 284 16.89 1.19 -19.85
C SER A 284 18.35 0.75 -19.89
N SER A 285 19.23 1.49 -19.21
CA SER A 285 20.65 1.14 -19.02
C SER A 285 20.91 0.45 -17.66
N ILE A 286 19.85 0.10 -16.93
CA ILE A 286 19.89 -0.55 -15.62
C ILE A 286 18.92 -1.74 -15.63
N PRO A 287 19.03 -2.69 -14.69
CA PRO A 287 18.16 -3.87 -14.66
C PRO A 287 16.68 -3.53 -14.75
N LEU A 288 15.92 -4.26 -15.57
CA LEU A 288 14.50 -3.97 -15.83
C LEU A 288 13.57 -4.36 -14.67
N THR A 289 14.05 -5.15 -13.72
CA THR A 289 13.27 -5.70 -12.61
C THR A 289 13.68 -5.10 -11.27
N LEU A 290 13.83 -3.77 -11.19
CA LEU A 290 14.27 -3.08 -9.97
C LEU A 290 13.36 -3.31 -8.75
N SER A 291 12.11 -3.71 -8.93
CA SER A 291 11.26 -4.19 -7.83
C SER A 291 11.87 -5.40 -7.09
N SER A 292 12.78 -6.15 -7.73
CA SER A 292 13.50 -7.28 -7.11
C SER A 292 14.69 -6.88 -6.24
N LEU A 293 15.01 -5.60 -6.14
CA LEU A 293 16.05 -5.12 -5.21
C LEU A 293 15.76 -5.44 -3.75
N TRP A 294 14.52 -5.82 -3.42
CA TRP A 294 14.16 -6.40 -2.12
C TRP A 294 14.99 -7.65 -1.77
N GLU A 295 15.39 -8.45 -2.76
CA GLU A 295 16.26 -9.63 -2.56
C GLU A 295 17.62 -9.23 -1.95
N ILE A 296 18.16 -8.11 -2.41
CA ILE A 296 19.44 -7.56 -1.91
C ILE A 296 19.24 -6.81 -0.59
N ALA A 297 18.19 -5.96 -0.53
CA ALA A 297 17.88 -5.14 0.64
C ALA A 297 17.51 -5.98 1.89
N GLY A 298 17.12 -7.24 1.69
CA GLY A 298 16.87 -8.22 2.76
C GLY A 298 18.11 -8.98 3.25
N SER A 299 19.30 -8.68 2.73
CA SER A 299 20.53 -9.38 3.08
C SER A 299 20.91 -9.20 4.54
N LYS A 300 20.98 -10.31 5.30
CA LYS A 300 21.35 -10.31 6.72
C LYS A 300 22.82 -9.93 6.97
N ASN A 301 23.71 -10.23 6.01
CA ASN A 301 25.13 -9.96 6.13
C ASN A 301 25.45 -8.46 6.14
N PHE A 302 24.54 -7.63 5.62
CA PHE A 302 24.67 -6.18 5.51
C PHE A 302 23.63 -5.41 6.32
N SER A 303 23.11 -6.01 7.39
CA SER A 303 22.08 -5.41 8.25
C SER A 303 22.51 -4.06 8.86
N HIS A 304 23.82 -3.80 8.98
CA HIS A 304 24.35 -2.50 9.41
C HIS A 304 24.11 -1.37 8.40
N LEU A 305 23.82 -1.69 7.14
CA LEU A 305 23.45 -0.76 6.09
C LEU A 305 21.92 -0.57 5.96
N ALA A 306 21.15 -1.07 6.92
CA ALA A 306 19.69 -0.90 7.00
C ALA A 306 19.31 -0.16 8.29
N ASN A 307 18.11 0.42 8.33
CA ASN A 307 17.56 0.96 9.57
C ASN A 307 17.44 -0.15 10.63
N PRO A 308 17.80 0.14 11.88
CA PRO A 308 17.53 -0.80 12.96
C PRO A 308 16.03 -1.07 13.06
N PRO A 309 15.62 -2.35 13.24
CA PRO A 309 14.22 -2.68 13.35
C PRO A 309 13.61 -2.09 14.64
N TYR A 310 12.50 -1.38 14.47
CA TYR A 310 11.71 -0.94 15.61
C TYR A 310 10.80 -2.08 16.09
N ALA A 311 10.82 -2.38 17.38
CA ALA A 311 9.91 -3.34 18.00
C ALA A 311 8.72 -2.59 18.62
N PRO A 312 7.50 -2.69 18.04
CA PRO A 312 6.30 -2.05 18.58
C PRO A 312 6.07 -2.41 20.06
N LYS A 313 5.52 -1.47 20.84
CA LYS A 313 5.34 -1.64 22.28
C LYS A 313 3.87 -1.84 22.64
N THR A 314 3.59 -2.81 23.53
CA THR A 314 2.28 -2.91 24.19
C THR A 314 2.31 -2.07 25.45
N LEU A 315 1.45 -1.08 25.54
CA LEU A 315 1.31 -0.17 26.67
C LEU A 315 0.05 -0.48 27.48
N PRO A 316 -0.01 -0.12 28.78
CA PRO A 316 -1.27 -0.15 29.53
C PRO A 316 -2.38 0.65 28.83
N PRO A 317 -3.65 0.21 29.00
CA PRO A 317 -4.12 -0.85 29.90
C PRO A 317 -3.93 -2.27 29.37
N PHE A 318 -3.41 -2.44 28.16
CA PHE A 318 -3.13 -3.76 27.58
C PHE A 318 -1.77 -4.32 28.07
N GLY A 319 -1.65 -5.65 28.07
CA GLY A 319 -0.46 -6.36 28.54
C GLY A 319 -0.54 -6.77 30.02
N ASN A 320 0.57 -7.31 30.55
CA ASN A 320 0.71 -7.75 31.94
C ASN A 320 -0.36 -8.76 32.43
N GLY A 321 -0.97 -9.54 31.52
CA GLY A 321 -1.99 -10.53 31.84
C GLY A 321 -3.38 -9.96 32.12
N VAL A 322 -3.62 -8.68 31.82
CA VAL A 322 -4.95 -8.07 31.87
C VAL A 322 -5.74 -8.55 30.66
N SER A 323 -7.00 -9.01 30.87
CA SER A 323 -7.91 -9.35 29.76
C SER A 323 -8.20 -8.11 28.91
N ILE A 324 -8.26 -8.29 27.61
CA ILE A 324 -8.63 -7.21 26.67
C ILE A 324 -10.01 -6.65 27.05
N PHE A 325 -10.95 -7.50 27.42
CA PHE A 325 -12.30 -7.07 27.79
C PHE A 325 -12.33 -6.25 29.09
N ASP A 326 -11.54 -6.66 30.10
CA ASP A 326 -11.46 -5.92 31.36
C ASP A 326 -10.78 -4.55 31.19
N ALA A 327 -9.86 -4.44 30.24
CA ALA A 327 -9.24 -3.17 29.90
C ALA A 327 -10.24 -2.22 29.22
N ILE A 328 -11.01 -2.73 28.21
CA ILE A 328 -12.02 -1.96 27.49
C ILE A 328 -13.20 -1.57 28.38
N ASP A 329 -13.50 -2.38 29.41
CA ASP A 329 -14.56 -2.09 30.38
C ASP A 329 -14.27 -0.86 31.24
N LYS A 330 -13.01 -0.54 31.42
CA LYS A 330 -12.58 0.60 32.23
C LYS A 330 -12.55 1.90 31.46
N GLU A 331 -12.11 1.86 30.21
CA GLU A 331 -11.95 3.05 29.36
C GLU A 331 -11.85 2.68 27.89
N ASP A 332 -12.19 3.64 27.01
CA ASP A 332 -11.85 3.55 25.58
C ASP A 332 -10.32 3.56 25.42
N VAL A 333 -9.80 2.67 24.58
CA VAL A 333 -8.36 2.55 24.33
C VAL A 333 -8.03 2.86 22.89
N LEU A 334 -7.08 3.75 22.66
CA LEU A 334 -6.59 4.12 21.34
C LEU A 334 -5.15 3.64 21.20
N LEU A 335 -4.85 2.94 20.09
CA LEU A 335 -3.50 2.55 19.70
C LEU A 335 -3.07 3.28 18.44
N VAL A 336 -1.79 3.62 18.35
CA VAL A 336 -1.16 4.26 17.19
C VAL A 336 -0.06 3.34 16.65
N HIS A 337 -0.38 2.61 15.59
CA HIS A 337 0.56 1.74 14.90
C HIS A 337 1.51 2.56 14.00
N PRO A 338 2.74 2.08 13.76
CA PRO A 338 3.41 0.88 14.27
C PRO A 338 4.09 1.10 15.63
N PHE A 339 3.95 2.28 16.23
CA PHE A 339 4.65 2.63 17.47
C PHE A 339 4.16 1.77 18.64
N GLU A 340 2.84 1.61 18.72
CA GLU A 340 2.19 0.65 19.60
C GLU A 340 1.86 -0.64 18.85
N SER A 341 1.98 -1.78 19.55
CA SER A 341 1.82 -3.11 18.97
C SER A 341 0.41 -3.37 18.45
N PHE A 342 0.33 -4.14 17.37
CA PHE A 342 -0.92 -4.70 16.85
C PHE A 342 -1.39 -5.94 17.64
N ASP A 343 -0.57 -6.47 18.54
CA ASP A 343 -0.89 -7.67 19.33
C ASP A 343 -2.20 -7.55 20.13
N PRO A 344 -2.59 -6.38 20.69
CA PRO A 344 -3.90 -6.24 21.33
C PRO A 344 -5.08 -6.48 20.39
N VAL A 345 -4.96 -6.11 19.10
CA VAL A 345 -6.01 -6.39 18.08
C VAL A 345 -6.12 -7.89 17.82
N VAL A 346 -4.99 -8.59 17.73
CA VAL A 346 -4.94 -10.06 17.63
C VAL A 346 -5.52 -10.71 18.89
N SER A 347 -5.12 -10.21 20.05
CA SER A 347 -5.58 -10.72 21.36
C SER A 347 -7.08 -10.53 21.55
N PHE A 348 -7.66 -9.44 21.06
CA PHE A 348 -9.09 -9.20 21.11
C PHE A 348 -9.91 -10.34 20.50
N ILE A 349 -9.53 -10.82 19.32
CA ILE A 349 -10.20 -11.94 18.66
C ILE A 349 -9.79 -13.28 19.27
N ARG A 350 -8.51 -13.45 19.66
CA ARG A 350 -8.01 -14.67 20.28
C ARG A 350 -8.63 -14.93 21.67
N GLU A 351 -8.79 -13.91 22.48
CA GLU A 351 -9.48 -14.04 23.77
C GLU A 351 -10.98 -14.30 23.55
N ALA A 352 -11.60 -13.62 22.56
CA ALA A 352 -12.99 -13.87 22.19
C ALA A 352 -13.23 -15.32 21.74
N SER A 353 -12.30 -15.92 20.99
CA SER A 353 -12.45 -17.31 20.56
C SER A 353 -12.46 -18.31 21.72
N LYS A 354 -11.74 -18.00 22.82
CA LYS A 354 -11.58 -18.90 23.96
C LYS A 354 -12.54 -18.63 25.14
N ASP A 355 -13.10 -17.42 25.23
CA ASP A 355 -13.96 -17.04 26.33
C ASP A 355 -15.34 -17.69 26.20
N PRO A 356 -15.77 -18.56 27.16
CA PRO A 356 -17.08 -19.22 27.10
C PRO A 356 -18.27 -18.25 27.21
N LYS A 357 -18.05 -17.03 27.67
CA LYS A 357 -19.10 -15.98 27.73
C LYS A 357 -19.33 -15.31 26.39
N VAL A 358 -18.41 -15.46 25.41
CA VAL A 358 -18.57 -14.92 24.07
C VAL A 358 -19.51 -15.81 23.28
N ILE A 359 -20.60 -15.23 22.81
CA ILE A 359 -21.62 -15.90 22.01
C ILE A 359 -21.54 -15.58 20.52
N SER A 360 -21.01 -14.39 20.17
CA SER A 360 -20.89 -14.00 18.77
C SER A 360 -19.66 -13.13 18.51
N ILE A 361 -19.03 -13.34 17.33
CA ILE A 361 -17.94 -12.53 16.80
C ILE A 361 -18.31 -12.11 15.39
N ARG A 362 -18.25 -10.82 15.09
CA ARG A 362 -18.51 -10.26 13.75
C ARG A 362 -17.31 -9.43 13.31
N MET A 363 -16.87 -9.59 12.05
CA MET A 363 -15.66 -8.93 11.58
C MET A 363 -15.66 -8.67 10.07
N THR A 364 -15.04 -7.56 9.64
CA THR A 364 -14.75 -7.32 8.23
C THR A 364 -13.30 -7.64 7.92
N LEU A 365 -13.03 -8.31 6.80
CA LEU A 365 -11.69 -8.65 6.32
C LEU A 365 -11.50 -8.13 4.90
N TYR A 366 -10.40 -7.41 4.67
CA TYR A 366 -10.05 -6.85 3.36
C TYR A 366 -8.73 -7.41 2.84
N ARG A 367 -7.67 -7.34 3.63
CA ARG A 367 -6.34 -7.91 3.39
C ARG A 367 -5.84 -8.55 4.66
N VAL A 368 -5.50 -9.82 4.61
CA VAL A 368 -5.00 -10.60 5.75
C VAL A 368 -3.70 -11.30 5.39
N ASP A 369 -2.86 -11.50 6.39
CA ASP A 369 -1.63 -12.29 6.22
C ASP A 369 -1.94 -13.74 5.83
N LYS A 370 -1.03 -14.40 5.09
CA LYS A 370 -1.18 -15.83 4.71
C LYS A 370 -1.35 -16.74 5.93
N ASN A 371 -0.72 -16.43 7.05
CA ASN A 371 -0.80 -17.18 8.30
C ASN A 371 -1.37 -16.28 9.41
N SER A 372 -2.58 -15.75 9.19
CA SER A 372 -3.19 -14.80 10.10
C SER A 372 -3.67 -15.47 11.40
N PRO A 373 -3.16 -15.07 12.57
CA PRO A 373 -3.67 -15.57 13.85
C PRO A 373 -5.12 -15.14 14.14
N ILE A 374 -5.59 -14.05 13.49
CA ILE A 374 -6.98 -13.61 13.56
C ILE A 374 -7.88 -14.62 12.85
N ILE A 375 -7.52 -15.03 11.62
CA ILE A 375 -8.29 -16.04 10.88
C ILE A 375 -8.35 -17.36 11.65
N GLN A 376 -7.22 -17.83 12.18
CA GLN A 376 -7.19 -19.06 12.99
C GLN A 376 -8.12 -18.94 14.20
N SER A 377 -8.10 -17.80 14.91
CA SER A 377 -9.00 -17.60 16.07
C SER A 377 -10.48 -17.56 15.66
N LEU A 378 -10.83 -17.04 14.49
CA LEU A 378 -12.21 -17.07 13.97
C LEU A 378 -12.65 -18.50 13.62
N ILE A 379 -11.75 -19.29 13.01
CA ILE A 379 -11.97 -20.72 12.71
C ILE A 379 -12.19 -21.49 14.01
N ASP A 380 -11.31 -21.32 15.00
CA ASP A 380 -11.41 -21.97 16.30
C ASP A 380 -12.76 -21.63 16.97
N ALA A 381 -13.14 -20.34 16.97
CA ALA A 381 -14.42 -19.88 17.55
C ALA A 381 -15.66 -20.50 16.86
N ALA A 382 -15.65 -20.59 15.52
CA ALA A 382 -16.74 -21.19 14.76
C ALA A 382 -16.84 -22.70 15.03
N SER A 383 -15.70 -23.38 15.05
CA SER A 383 -15.62 -24.82 15.37
C SER A 383 -16.09 -25.15 16.79
N ASP A 384 -15.87 -24.24 17.74
CA ASP A 384 -16.36 -24.32 19.12
C ASP A 384 -17.85 -23.94 19.27
N GLY A 385 -18.58 -23.70 18.17
CA GLY A 385 -20.01 -23.44 18.14
C GLY A 385 -20.42 -22.00 18.43
N LYS A 386 -19.49 -21.03 18.47
CA LYS A 386 -19.83 -19.61 18.57
C LYS A 386 -20.38 -19.09 17.24
N GLN A 387 -21.29 -18.13 17.30
CA GLN A 387 -21.79 -17.46 16.09
C GLN A 387 -20.73 -16.53 15.51
N VAL A 388 -20.04 -16.97 14.47
CA VAL A 388 -19.03 -16.19 13.78
C VAL A 388 -19.57 -15.70 12.44
N THR A 389 -19.56 -14.38 12.22
CA THR A 389 -19.97 -13.75 10.95
C THR A 389 -18.79 -12.95 10.41
N VAL A 390 -18.32 -13.29 9.23
CA VAL A 390 -17.17 -12.63 8.61
C VAL A 390 -17.53 -12.10 7.24
N MET A 391 -17.37 -10.80 7.05
CA MET A 391 -17.44 -10.21 5.73
C MET A 391 -16.03 -10.23 5.09
N VAL A 392 -15.86 -10.98 4.01
CA VAL A 392 -14.61 -11.08 3.27
C VAL A 392 -14.72 -10.33 1.94
N GLU A 393 -13.89 -9.31 1.75
CA GLU A 393 -13.85 -8.55 0.49
C GLU A 393 -13.01 -9.31 -0.55
N LEU A 394 -13.67 -10.07 -1.42
CA LEU A 394 -13.01 -10.89 -2.44
C LEU A 394 -12.34 -10.07 -3.56
N LYS A 395 -12.79 -8.83 -3.80
CA LYS A 395 -12.22 -7.93 -4.82
C LYS A 395 -11.05 -7.08 -4.27
N ALA A 396 -10.40 -7.51 -3.18
CA ALA A 396 -9.19 -6.86 -2.70
C ALA A 396 -8.08 -7.06 -3.73
N ARG A 397 -7.75 -6.00 -4.48
CA ARG A 397 -6.85 -6.04 -5.65
C ARG A 397 -5.50 -6.68 -5.30
N PHE A 398 -5.12 -7.73 -6.06
CA PHE A 398 -3.94 -8.58 -5.91
C PHE A 398 -3.94 -9.54 -4.69
N ASP A 399 -5.00 -9.52 -3.87
CA ASP A 399 -5.19 -10.44 -2.75
C ASP A 399 -6.39 -11.40 -2.96
N GLU A 400 -6.98 -11.38 -4.16
CA GLU A 400 -8.23 -12.10 -4.45
C GLU A 400 -8.10 -13.60 -4.20
N GLU A 401 -7.01 -14.25 -4.67
CA GLU A 401 -6.78 -15.69 -4.48
C GLU A 401 -6.61 -16.05 -2.99
N ASN A 402 -5.91 -15.21 -2.24
CA ASN A 402 -5.70 -15.41 -0.80
C ASN A 402 -7.02 -15.25 -0.02
N ASN A 403 -7.80 -14.21 -0.35
CA ASN A 403 -9.08 -13.97 0.33
C ASN A 403 -10.10 -15.07 0.03
N LEU A 404 -10.08 -15.61 -1.19
CA LEU A 404 -10.91 -16.75 -1.58
C LEU A 404 -10.59 -18.00 -0.76
N HIS A 405 -9.29 -18.29 -0.58
CA HIS A 405 -8.83 -19.43 0.23
C HIS A 405 -9.34 -19.31 1.69
N TRP A 406 -9.19 -18.13 2.30
CA TRP A 406 -9.64 -17.90 3.69
C TRP A 406 -11.16 -17.95 3.84
N ALA A 407 -11.89 -17.42 2.86
CA ALA A 407 -13.35 -17.48 2.87
C ALA A 407 -13.85 -18.93 2.94
N LYS A 408 -13.30 -19.82 2.10
CA LYS A 408 -13.62 -21.25 2.11
C LYS A 408 -13.25 -21.90 3.45
N ALA A 409 -12.06 -21.63 3.99
CA ALA A 409 -11.64 -22.19 5.27
C ALA A 409 -12.54 -21.79 6.45
N LEU A 410 -13.06 -20.56 6.44
CA LEU A 410 -14.00 -20.05 7.43
C LEU A 410 -15.38 -20.74 7.30
N GLU A 411 -15.87 -20.93 6.07
CA GLU A 411 -17.14 -21.65 5.82
C GLU A 411 -17.05 -23.12 6.25
N ASP A 412 -15.96 -23.79 5.90
CA ASP A 412 -15.73 -25.19 6.30
C ASP A 412 -15.69 -25.36 7.82
N ALA A 413 -15.28 -24.32 8.56
CA ALA A 413 -15.33 -24.29 10.02
C ALA A 413 -16.72 -23.96 10.61
N GLY A 414 -17.71 -23.62 9.78
CA GLY A 414 -19.06 -23.28 10.20
C GLY A 414 -19.32 -21.79 10.43
N ALA A 415 -18.40 -20.90 10.02
CA ALA A 415 -18.65 -19.47 10.07
C ALA A 415 -19.61 -19.02 8.96
N HIS A 416 -20.42 -18.00 9.25
CA HIS A 416 -21.24 -17.33 8.24
C HIS A 416 -20.37 -16.32 7.48
N VAL A 417 -20.03 -16.63 6.23
CA VAL A 417 -19.21 -15.76 5.37
C VAL A 417 -20.09 -14.94 4.44
N ILE A 418 -19.83 -13.64 4.39
CA ILE A 418 -20.48 -12.68 3.48
C ILE A 418 -19.43 -12.26 2.44
N TYR A 419 -19.70 -12.47 1.16
CA TYR A 419 -18.77 -12.23 0.04
C TYR A 419 -18.87 -10.82 -0.56
N GLY A 420 -19.42 -9.87 0.15
CA GLY A 420 -19.60 -8.51 -0.32
C GLY A 420 -21.08 -8.11 -0.40
N ILE A 421 -21.33 -6.93 -0.89
CA ILE A 421 -22.66 -6.41 -1.20
C ILE A 421 -22.68 -5.97 -2.66
N THR A 422 -23.71 -6.34 -3.39
CA THR A 422 -23.90 -5.95 -4.78
C THR A 422 -23.78 -4.43 -4.96
N GLY A 423 -22.92 -4.02 -5.87
CA GLY A 423 -22.68 -2.61 -6.22
C GLY A 423 -21.71 -1.86 -5.29
N PHE A 424 -21.30 -2.43 -4.13
CA PHE A 424 -20.40 -1.77 -3.19
C PHE A 424 -19.23 -2.66 -2.79
N LYS A 425 -18.06 -2.05 -2.69
CA LYS A 425 -16.86 -2.69 -2.15
C LYS A 425 -16.72 -2.36 -0.66
N VAL A 426 -16.57 -3.37 0.20
CA VAL A 426 -16.44 -3.15 1.64
C VAL A 426 -15.01 -2.87 2.01
N HIS A 427 -14.75 -1.71 2.62
CA HIS A 427 -13.41 -1.28 3.01
C HIS A 427 -13.33 -0.84 4.49
N ALA A 428 -14.43 -0.85 5.22
CA ALA A 428 -14.47 -0.61 6.66
C ALA A 428 -13.63 -1.66 7.43
N LYS A 429 -13.00 -1.25 8.53
CA LYS A 429 -12.25 -2.12 9.43
C LYS A 429 -12.92 -2.07 10.80
N VAL A 430 -13.77 -3.05 11.04
CA VAL A 430 -14.56 -3.13 12.26
C VAL A 430 -14.70 -4.58 12.70
N SER A 431 -14.64 -4.79 14.01
CA SER A 431 -15.02 -6.05 14.64
C SER A 431 -15.90 -5.79 15.86
N GLN A 432 -16.82 -6.71 16.13
CA GLN A 432 -17.73 -6.70 17.27
C GLN A 432 -17.73 -8.06 17.93
N VAL A 433 -17.49 -8.07 19.25
CA VAL A 433 -17.60 -9.25 20.11
C VAL A 433 -18.77 -9.06 21.06
N ILE A 434 -19.64 -10.06 21.14
CA ILE A 434 -20.82 -10.05 22.02
C ILE A 434 -20.62 -11.09 23.11
N ARG A 435 -20.59 -10.62 24.37
CA ARG A 435 -20.47 -11.45 25.59
C ARG A 435 -21.79 -11.49 26.33
N GLN A 436 -22.17 -12.66 26.83
CA GLN A 436 -23.27 -12.83 27.76
C GLN A 436 -22.73 -12.75 29.19
N ILE A 437 -23.23 -11.78 29.96
CA ILE A 437 -22.86 -11.58 31.37
C ILE A 437 -24.14 -11.64 32.19
N GLY A 438 -24.40 -12.82 32.77
CA GLY A 438 -25.72 -13.12 33.36
C GLY A 438 -26.80 -13.05 32.28
N ASP A 439 -27.86 -12.28 32.51
CA ASP A 439 -28.98 -12.10 31.57
C ASP A 439 -28.75 -10.93 30.57
N LYS A 440 -27.60 -10.27 30.63
CA LYS A 440 -27.31 -9.10 29.79
C LYS A 440 -26.28 -9.44 28.72
N LEU A 441 -26.44 -8.80 27.57
CA LEU A 441 -25.43 -8.79 26.51
C LEU A 441 -24.53 -7.56 26.66
N LYS A 442 -23.24 -7.76 26.54
CA LYS A 442 -22.23 -6.71 26.51
C LYS A 442 -21.48 -6.76 25.20
N PHE A 443 -21.27 -5.59 24.60
CA PHE A 443 -20.70 -5.45 23.28
C PHE A 443 -19.32 -4.79 23.40
N TYR A 444 -18.36 -5.33 22.67
CA TYR A 444 -17.02 -4.79 22.57
C TYR A 444 -16.70 -4.59 21.10
N MET A 445 -16.25 -3.41 20.74
CA MET A 445 -15.98 -3.04 19.35
C MET A 445 -14.53 -2.62 19.17
N HIS A 446 -14.01 -2.91 18.01
CA HIS A 446 -12.76 -2.37 17.51
C HIS A 446 -13.02 -1.69 16.16
N PHE A 447 -12.53 -0.45 16.02
CA PHE A 447 -12.55 0.32 14.79
C PHE A 447 -11.12 0.66 14.39
N GLY A 448 -10.75 0.42 13.12
CA GLY A 448 -9.41 0.68 12.62
C GLY A 448 -9.41 1.55 11.36
N THR A 449 -8.37 2.37 11.21
CA THR A 449 -8.07 3.02 9.92
C THR A 449 -7.34 2.07 8.97
N GLY A 450 -6.61 1.09 9.52
CA GLY A 450 -5.79 0.10 8.82
C GLY A 450 -6.40 -1.29 8.76
N ASN A 451 -5.89 -2.12 7.84
CA ASN A 451 -6.33 -3.50 7.66
C ASN A 451 -5.94 -4.40 8.85
N TYR A 452 -6.65 -5.50 9.03
CA TYR A 452 -6.34 -6.56 10.00
C TYR A 452 -5.18 -7.43 9.49
N ASN A 453 -3.99 -6.81 9.36
CA ASN A 453 -2.80 -7.42 8.81
C ASN A 453 -1.59 -7.04 9.67
N GLY A 454 -1.02 -8.02 10.40
CA GLY A 454 0.06 -7.81 11.35
C GLY A 454 1.37 -7.39 10.71
N SER A 455 1.64 -7.83 9.48
CA SER A 455 2.83 -7.43 8.73
C SER A 455 2.75 -5.96 8.31
N SER A 456 1.61 -5.54 7.76
CA SER A 456 1.38 -4.13 7.40
C SER A 456 1.38 -3.21 8.61
N ALA A 457 0.84 -3.66 9.75
CA ALA A 457 0.79 -2.87 10.98
C ALA A 457 2.17 -2.54 11.58
N LYS A 458 3.25 -3.16 11.09
CA LYS A 458 4.64 -2.85 11.49
C LYS A 458 5.27 -1.72 10.67
N ILE A 459 4.68 -1.38 9.52
CA ILE A 459 5.24 -0.41 8.57
C ILE A 459 4.27 0.69 8.15
N TYR A 460 2.96 0.55 8.46
CA TYR A 460 1.92 1.54 8.18
C TYR A 460 1.55 2.28 9.46
N THR A 461 1.40 3.61 9.36
CA THR A 461 0.82 4.36 10.47
C THR A 461 -0.69 4.24 10.41
N ASP A 462 -1.30 3.69 11.45
CA ASP A 462 -2.75 3.53 11.57
C ASP A 462 -3.21 3.75 13.01
N VAL A 463 -4.51 3.92 13.17
CA VAL A 463 -5.15 4.10 14.47
C VAL A 463 -6.17 3.00 14.70
N SER A 464 -6.17 2.44 15.91
CA SER A 464 -7.14 1.47 16.40
C SER A 464 -7.84 2.02 17.64
N LEU A 465 -9.17 1.97 17.65
CA LEU A 465 -10.01 2.33 18.81
C LEU A 465 -10.71 1.07 19.32
N PHE A 466 -10.60 0.81 20.62
CA PHE A 466 -11.38 -0.20 21.33
C PHE A 466 -12.38 0.50 22.26
N THR A 467 -13.62 0.05 22.26
CA THR A 467 -14.70 0.64 23.06
C THR A 467 -15.79 -0.38 23.38
N SER A 468 -16.48 -0.18 24.52
CA SER A 468 -17.70 -0.91 24.87
C SER A 468 -18.91 0.02 25.03
N LYS A 469 -18.81 1.27 24.52
CA LYS A 469 -19.89 2.27 24.62
C LYS A 469 -21.12 1.83 23.81
N GLU A 470 -22.29 2.06 24.42
CA GLU A 470 -23.57 1.60 23.87
C GLU A 470 -23.92 2.28 22.54
N GLU A 471 -23.54 3.55 22.35
CA GLU A 471 -23.78 4.32 21.13
C GLU A 471 -23.15 3.65 19.90
N PHE A 472 -22.01 3.01 20.07
CA PHE A 472 -21.34 2.28 18.99
C PHE A 472 -21.90 0.86 18.79
N SER A 473 -22.43 0.23 19.85
CA SER A 473 -22.88 -1.16 19.81
C SER A 473 -24.09 -1.35 18.87
N GLN A 474 -25.05 -0.44 18.94
CA GLN A 474 -26.27 -0.45 18.11
C GLN A 474 -25.92 -0.18 16.64
N ASP A 475 -25.07 0.82 16.39
CA ASP A 475 -24.65 1.18 15.05
C ASP A 475 -23.81 0.08 14.40
N THR A 476 -22.90 -0.55 15.16
CA THR A 476 -22.09 -1.66 14.66
C THR A 476 -22.95 -2.87 14.34
N THR A 477 -23.94 -3.17 15.16
CA THR A 477 -24.93 -4.22 14.89
C THR A 477 -25.72 -3.92 13.63
N SER A 478 -26.22 -2.67 13.49
CA SER A 478 -26.92 -2.21 12.29
C SER A 478 -26.04 -2.29 11.03
N PHE A 479 -24.76 -1.94 11.15
CA PHE A 479 -23.79 -2.05 10.05
C PHE A 479 -23.67 -3.51 9.57
N PHE A 480 -23.50 -4.48 10.46
CA PHE A 480 -23.45 -5.89 10.07
C PHE A 480 -24.78 -6.41 9.51
N HIS A 481 -25.93 -5.92 9.98
CA HIS A 481 -27.23 -6.24 9.38
C HIS A 481 -27.40 -5.65 7.97
N ILE A 482 -26.80 -4.47 7.70
CA ILE A 482 -26.75 -3.90 6.36
C ILE A 482 -25.88 -4.78 5.45
N LEU A 483 -24.73 -5.25 5.94
CA LEU A 483 -23.84 -6.15 5.20
C LEU A 483 -24.51 -7.48 4.85
N SER A 484 -25.38 -8.00 5.71
CA SER A 484 -26.15 -9.24 5.46
C SER A 484 -27.39 -9.03 4.58
N GLY A 485 -27.66 -7.82 4.12
CA GLY A 485 -28.79 -7.51 3.24
C GLY A 485 -30.15 -7.32 3.94
N TYR A 486 -30.20 -7.48 5.24
CA TYR A 486 -31.46 -7.48 6.00
C TYR A 486 -32.00 -6.09 6.37
N ASN A 487 -31.15 -5.06 6.40
CA ASN A 487 -31.56 -3.74 6.86
C ASN A 487 -31.66 -2.74 5.70
N LYS A 488 -32.87 -2.22 5.45
CA LYS A 488 -33.11 -1.17 4.45
C LYS A 488 -32.75 0.23 4.95
N ASN A 489 -32.72 0.46 6.27
CA ASN A 489 -32.26 1.72 6.84
C ASN A 489 -30.72 1.73 6.87
N ARG A 490 -30.13 2.52 5.99
CA ARG A 490 -28.69 2.62 5.80
C ARG A 490 -28.06 3.82 6.52
N ARG A 491 -28.72 4.37 7.53
CA ARG A 491 -28.21 5.46 8.36
C ARG A 491 -27.85 4.95 9.76
N LEU A 492 -26.71 5.39 10.26
CA LEU A 492 -26.19 5.14 11.60
C LEU A 492 -26.28 6.43 12.42
N ASN A 493 -26.27 6.33 13.74
CA ASN A 493 -26.44 7.48 14.63
C ASN A 493 -25.09 8.12 15.00
N ALA A 494 -24.25 7.43 15.75
CA ALA A 494 -22.92 7.88 16.17
C ALA A 494 -21.90 7.69 15.04
N LEU A 495 -21.85 6.51 14.44
CA LEU A 495 -21.02 6.23 13.27
C LEU A 495 -21.56 6.95 12.02
N SER A 496 -20.72 7.05 11.02
CA SER A 496 -21.14 7.44 9.67
C SER A 496 -20.63 6.43 8.67
N MET A 497 -21.47 6.06 7.72
CA MET A 497 -21.15 5.09 6.68
C MET A 497 -21.24 5.74 5.29
N SER A 498 -20.26 5.50 4.40
CA SER A 498 -20.42 5.76 2.98
C SER A 498 -21.17 4.61 2.30
N PRO A 499 -21.86 4.88 1.18
CA PRO A 499 -22.01 6.17 0.50
C PRO A 499 -23.10 7.09 1.10
N PHE A 500 -23.68 6.73 2.24
CA PHE A 500 -24.95 7.30 2.70
C PHE A 500 -24.80 8.55 3.59
N GLN A 501 -23.67 8.70 4.31
CA GLN A 501 -23.55 9.73 5.35
C GLN A 501 -22.17 10.42 5.41
N ILE A 502 -21.05 9.75 5.08
CA ILE A 502 -19.70 10.28 5.34
C ILE A 502 -19.49 11.61 4.62
N LYS A 503 -19.80 11.68 3.32
CA LYS A 503 -19.60 12.90 2.50
C LYS A 503 -20.44 14.05 3.03
N GLU A 504 -21.73 13.79 3.29
CA GLU A 504 -22.67 14.76 3.84
C GLU A 504 -22.17 15.33 5.18
N ARG A 505 -21.73 14.45 6.09
CA ARG A 505 -21.25 14.84 7.42
C ARG A 505 -19.93 15.61 7.38
N ILE A 506 -19.01 15.26 6.48
CA ILE A 506 -17.77 16.03 6.26
C ILE A 506 -18.11 17.44 5.79
N ILE A 507 -18.96 17.59 4.80
CA ILE A 507 -19.39 18.90 4.27
C ILE A 507 -20.08 19.72 5.37
N GLU A 508 -20.94 19.10 6.18
CA GLU A 508 -21.57 19.76 7.33
C GLU A 508 -20.54 20.31 8.32
N LYS A 509 -19.53 19.51 8.69
CA LYS A 509 -18.49 19.94 9.64
C LYS A 509 -17.62 21.05 9.05
N ILE A 510 -17.28 21.01 7.77
CA ILE A 510 -16.58 22.12 7.08
C ILE A 510 -17.41 23.40 7.14
N ARG A 511 -18.73 23.33 6.94
CA ARG A 511 -19.64 24.49 7.02
C ARG A 511 -19.74 25.04 8.43
N VAL A 512 -19.72 24.19 9.46
CA VAL A 512 -19.66 24.65 10.86
C VAL A 512 -18.41 25.49 11.08
N GLU A 513 -17.24 25.04 10.63
CA GLU A 513 -16.01 25.82 10.74
C GLU A 513 -16.06 27.10 9.89
N ALA A 514 -16.61 27.04 8.68
CA ALA A 514 -16.79 28.21 7.82
C ALA A 514 -17.65 29.29 8.47
N SER A 515 -18.67 28.91 9.24
CA SER A 515 -19.52 29.86 9.98
C SER A 515 -18.78 30.61 11.10
N LYS A 516 -17.59 30.14 11.51
CA LYS A 516 -16.71 30.74 12.52
C LYS A 516 -15.66 31.67 11.91
N GLY A 517 -15.60 31.77 10.59
CA GLY A 517 -14.63 32.62 9.90
C GLY A 517 -13.19 32.34 10.30
N SER A 518 -12.42 33.35 10.66
CA SER A 518 -11.01 33.23 11.06
C SER A 518 -10.77 32.47 12.36
N GLU A 519 -11.79 32.23 13.18
CA GLU A 519 -11.68 31.36 14.37
C GLU A 519 -11.79 29.87 14.03
N GLY A 520 -12.33 29.56 12.85
CA GLY A 520 -12.46 28.21 12.33
C GLY A 520 -11.11 27.56 12.09
N ARG A 521 -11.02 26.24 12.36
CA ARG A 521 -9.79 25.46 12.21
C ARG A 521 -10.10 24.05 11.75
N ILE A 522 -9.50 23.64 10.63
CA ILE A 522 -9.60 22.27 10.12
C ILE A 522 -8.18 21.70 10.01
N ILE A 523 -7.99 20.48 10.52
CA ILE A 523 -6.83 19.64 10.20
C ILE A 523 -7.35 18.30 9.70
N ALA A 524 -6.98 17.91 8.48
CA ALA A 524 -7.43 16.64 7.92
C ALA A 524 -6.25 15.84 7.36
N LYS A 525 -6.07 14.64 7.90
CA LYS A 525 -5.07 13.69 7.44
C LYS A 525 -5.72 12.57 6.66
N MET A 526 -5.16 12.24 5.48
CA MET A 526 -5.66 11.19 4.59
C MET A 526 -4.60 10.76 3.57
N ASN A 527 -4.90 9.69 2.80
CA ASN A 527 -3.99 9.28 1.74
C ASN A 527 -4.26 10.00 0.41
N ALA A 528 -5.52 10.39 0.14
CA ALA A 528 -5.87 11.07 -1.09
C ALA A 528 -7.08 12.01 -0.92
N LEU A 529 -7.02 13.15 -1.61
CA LEU A 529 -8.07 14.16 -1.70
C LEU A 529 -8.33 14.47 -3.18
N ILE A 530 -9.46 14.05 -3.73
CA ILE A 530 -9.86 14.32 -5.12
C ILE A 530 -11.38 14.48 -5.30
N ASP A 531 -12.18 14.45 -4.21
CA ASP A 531 -13.63 14.67 -4.29
C ASP A 531 -13.91 16.16 -4.52
N GLU A 532 -14.57 16.47 -5.65
CA GLU A 532 -14.80 17.84 -6.09
C GLU A 532 -15.69 18.63 -5.13
N ASP A 533 -16.73 18.01 -4.58
CA ASP A 533 -17.65 18.69 -3.68
C ASP A 533 -16.94 19.07 -2.39
N VAL A 534 -16.11 18.16 -1.85
CA VAL A 534 -15.31 18.42 -0.65
C VAL A 534 -14.26 19.50 -0.92
N ILE A 535 -13.56 19.45 -2.08
CA ILE A 535 -12.59 20.47 -2.47
C ILE A 535 -13.26 21.87 -2.59
N ASN A 536 -14.41 21.93 -3.22
CA ASN A 536 -15.18 23.17 -3.36
C ASN A 536 -15.64 23.71 -2.00
N GLU A 537 -16.05 22.84 -1.09
CA GLU A 537 -16.48 23.27 0.25
C GLU A 537 -15.30 23.74 1.12
N LEU A 538 -14.12 23.10 1.01
CA LEU A 538 -12.87 23.59 1.61
C LEU A 538 -12.48 24.99 1.06
N SER A 539 -12.65 25.20 -0.25
CA SER A 539 -12.42 26.50 -0.87
C SER A 539 -13.35 27.58 -0.29
N ARG A 540 -14.64 27.28 -0.13
CA ARG A 540 -15.60 28.20 0.51
C ARG A 540 -15.20 28.51 1.96
N ALA A 541 -14.81 27.51 2.73
CA ALA A 541 -14.33 27.69 4.10
C ALA A 541 -13.05 28.54 4.15
N SER A 542 -12.10 28.32 3.23
CA SER A 542 -10.91 29.16 3.09
C SER A 542 -11.28 30.64 2.82
N ASN A 543 -12.22 30.86 1.91
CA ASN A 543 -12.69 32.22 1.61
C ASN A 543 -13.44 32.89 2.78
N ALA A 544 -14.04 32.09 3.67
CA ALA A 544 -14.60 32.59 4.93
C ALA A 544 -13.54 32.88 6.00
N GLY A 545 -12.26 32.60 5.75
CA GLY A 545 -11.14 32.86 6.66
C GLY A 545 -10.69 31.68 7.51
N VAL A 546 -11.25 30.48 7.34
CA VAL A 546 -10.88 29.30 8.09
C VAL A 546 -9.44 28.89 7.78
N LYS A 547 -8.65 28.63 8.81
CA LYS A 547 -7.31 28.06 8.65
C LYS A 547 -7.41 26.55 8.44
N ILE A 548 -6.93 26.07 7.29
CA ILE A 548 -7.04 24.67 6.87
C ILE A 548 -5.66 24.08 6.62
N ASP A 549 -5.31 23.05 7.37
CA ASP A 549 -4.09 22.26 7.16
C ASP A 549 -4.46 20.82 6.74
N LEU A 550 -3.97 20.40 5.60
CA LEU A 550 -4.22 19.08 5.04
C LEU A 550 -2.91 18.27 5.03
N ILE A 551 -2.94 17.06 5.60
CA ILE A 551 -1.82 16.12 5.55
C ILE A 551 -2.20 15.03 4.58
N VAL A 552 -1.81 15.17 3.29
CA VAL A 552 -2.17 14.27 2.20
C VAL A 552 -0.92 13.53 1.73
N ARG A 553 -0.81 12.24 2.05
CA ARG A 553 0.36 11.45 1.70
C ARG A 553 0.59 11.36 0.19
N GLY A 554 -0.46 11.02 -0.56
CA GLY A 554 -0.38 10.68 -1.98
C GLY A 554 -1.00 11.73 -2.90
N VAL A 555 -2.14 11.39 -3.48
CA VAL A 555 -2.82 12.21 -4.48
C VAL A 555 -3.58 13.36 -3.83
N CYS A 556 -3.27 14.58 -4.25
CA CYS A 556 -4.02 15.77 -3.90
C CYS A 556 -4.51 16.46 -5.17
N GLY A 557 -5.83 16.53 -5.36
CA GLY A 557 -6.48 17.23 -6.46
C GLY A 557 -6.77 18.70 -6.16
N LEU A 558 -6.49 19.18 -4.93
CA LEU A 558 -6.68 20.56 -4.52
C LEU A 558 -5.39 21.35 -4.70
N ARG A 559 -5.47 22.52 -5.32
CA ARG A 559 -4.39 23.51 -5.45
C ARG A 559 -4.44 24.48 -4.28
N PRO A 560 -3.43 24.50 -3.38
CA PRO A 560 -3.39 25.41 -2.24
C PRO A 560 -2.89 26.82 -2.65
N GLY A 561 -3.14 27.82 -1.82
CA GLY A 561 -2.57 29.16 -1.94
C GLY A 561 -3.06 29.98 -3.13
N VAL A 562 -4.16 29.58 -3.78
CA VAL A 562 -4.76 30.32 -4.90
C VAL A 562 -5.62 31.46 -4.36
N LYS A 563 -5.32 32.70 -4.78
CA LYS A 563 -6.00 33.89 -4.35
C LYS A 563 -7.51 33.84 -4.62
N GLY A 564 -8.33 34.11 -3.60
CA GLY A 564 -9.78 34.06 -3.66
C GLY A 564 -10.38 32.65 -3.77
N LYS A 565 -9.57 31.61 -3.58
CA LYS A 565 -10.03 30.21 -3.65
C LYS A 565 -9.51 29.33 -2.51
N SER A 566 -8.21 29.34 -2.25
CA SER A 566 -7.55 28.42 -1.31
C SER A 566 -6.39 29.07 -0.56
N GLU A 567 -6.44 30.40 -0.34
CA GLU A 567 -5.37 31.18 0.30
C GLU A 567 -5.03 30.70 1.70
N ASN A 568 -6.04 30.22 2.46
CA ASN A 568 -5.89 29.76 3.83
C ASN A 568 -5.74 28.22 3.92
N ILE A 569 -5.47 27.56 2.78
CA ILE A 569 -5.24 26.11 2.73
C ILE A 569 -3.77 25.83 2.53
N ARG A 570 -3.20 25.03 3.42
CA ARG A 570 -1.86 24.46 3.31
C ARG A 570 -1.96 22.95 3.17
N VAL A 571 -1.15 22.35 2.28
CA VAL A 571 -1.11 20.90 2.07
C VAL A 571 0.30 20.39 2.30
N ARG A 572 0.45 19.40 3.19
CA ARG A 572 1.69 18.70 3.46
C ARG A 572 1.59 17.22 3.11
N SER A 573 2.73 16.63 2.78
CA SER A 573 2.89 15.19 2.56
C SER A 573 4.10 14.71 3.36
N ILE A 574 3.96 13.61 4.11
CA ILE A 574 5.03 13.03 4.91
C ILE A 574 5.43 11.71 4.27
N ILE A 575 6.71 11.56 3.91
CA ILE A 575 7.28 10.35 3.33
C ILE A 575 8.55 9.98 4.10
N GLY A 576 8.58 8.79 4.68
CA GLY A 576 9.72 8.34 5.48
C GLY A 576 9.71 6.84 5.75
N LYS A 577 10.28 6.44 6.88
CA LYS A 577 10.42 5.04 7.32
C LYS A 577 9.10 4.29 7.36
N TYR A 578 8.01 4.96 7.75
CA TYR A 578 6.66 4.40 7.81
C TYR A 578 5.77 5.00 6.74
N LEU A 579 4.84 4.20 6.23
CA LEU A 579 3.84 4.65 5.28
C LEU A 579 2.68 5.32 6.04
N GLU A 580 2.50 6.62 5.84
CA GLU A 580 1.37 7.34 6.41
C GLU A 580 0.05 6.83 5.82
N HIS A 581 -0.82 6.26 6.67
CA HIS A 581 -2.04 5.58 6.20
C HIS A 581 -3.29 5.96 7.00
N ALA A 582 -3.15 6.38 8.24
CA ALA A 582 -4.28 6.80 9.07
C ALA A 582 -5.08 7.95 8.45
N ARG A 583 -6.41 7.94 8.65
CA ARG A 583 -7.27 9.06 8.36
C ARG A 583 -7.80 9.61 9.68
N ILE A 584 -7.45 10.87 9.95
CA ILE A 584 -7.81 11.58 11.19
C ILE A 584 -8.32 12.96 10.78
N LEU A 585 -9.52 13.32 11.23
CA LEU A 585 -10.18 14.56 10.87
C LEU A 585 -10.44 15.36 12.13
N TYR A 586 -9.99 16.60 12.17
CA TYR A 586 -10.21 17.54 13.27
C TYR A 586 -10.96 18.79 12.79
N PHE A 587 -12.03 19.13 13.51
CA PHE A 587 -12.85 20.31 13.32
C PHE A 587 -13.02 21.00 14.68
N LYS A 588 -12.48 22.18 14.83
CA LYS A 588 -12.34 22.85 16.14
C LYS A 588 -13.67 23.11 16.85
N HIS A 589 -14.70 23.47 16.10
CA HIS A 589 -16.02 23.88 16.64
C HIS A 589 -17.10 22.82 16.43
N ALA A 590 -16.75 21.67 15.83
CA ALA A 590 -17.68 20.55 15.73
C ALA A 590 -17.75 19.79 17.05
N ASP A 591 -18.84 19.03 17.23
CA ASP A 591 -19.01 18.09 18.31
C ASP A 591 -19.44 16.72 17.73
N PRO A 592 -18.68 15.65 17.95
CA PRO A 592 -17.31 15.63 18.47
C PRO A 592 -16.31 16.33 17.52
N LYS A 593 -15.15 16.72 18.06
CA LYS A 593 -14.14 17.48 17.30
C LYS A 593 -13.27 16.61 16.40
N ILE A 594 -13.09 15.33 16.76
CA ILE A 594 -12.15 14.43 16.08
C ILE A 594 -12.86 13.14 15.65
N TYR A 595 -12.49 12.70 14.45
CA TYR A 595 -12.94 11.46 13.86
C TYR A 595 -11.74 10.66 13.32
N ILE A 596 -11.81 9.34 13.38
CA ILE A 596 -10.98 8.43 12.61
C ILE A 596 -11.82 7.82 11.49
N SER A 597 -11.20 7.51 10.34
CA SER A 597 -11.96 7.00 9.20
C SER A 597 -11.18 5.95 8.42
N SER A 598 -11.90 5.04 7.77
CA SER A 598 -11.33 4.17 6.74
C SER A 598 -11.37 4.82 5.35
N ALA A 599 -12.13 5.91 5.17
CA ALA A 599 -12.33 6.61 3.91
C ALA A 599 -11.28 7.69 3.65
N ASP A 600 -10.73 7.72 2.44
CA ASP A 600 -10.11 8.91 1.86
C ASP A 600 -11.19 9.83 1.24
N TRP A 601 -10.89 11.09 1.02
CA TRP A 601 -11.81 12.03 0.38
C TRP A 601 -11.74 11.90 -1.16
N MET A 602 -12.24 10.77 -1.62
CA MET A 602 -12.28 10.38 -3.03
C MET A 602 -13.70 9.91 -3.41
N PRO A 603 -14.19 10.20 -4.63
CA PRO A 603 -15.53 9.73 -5.07
C PRO A 603 -15.74 8.24 -4.85
N ARG A 604 -14.75 7.40 -5.20
CA ARG A 604 -14.86 5.95 -5.00
C ARG A 604 -15.03 5.52 -3.54
N ASN A 605 -14.43 6.24 -2.57
CA ASN A 605 -14.56 5.94 -1.14
C ASN A 605 -15.86 6.49 -0.57
N LEU A 606 -16.26 7.69 -1.02
CA LEU A 606 -17.42 8.39 -0.49
C LEU A 606 -18.74 7.96 -1.13
N GLU A 607 -18.71 7.38 -2.35
CA GLU A 607 -19.91 7.09 -3.16
C GLU A 607 -20.04 5.62 -3.61
N ARG A 608 -18.93 4.85 -3.64
CA ARG A 608 -18.92 3.48 -4.22
C ARG A 608 -18.33 2.42 -3.30
N ARG A 609 -18.10 2.75 -2.02
CA ARG A 609 -17.57 1.83 -1.01
C ARG A 609 -18.35 1.93 0.27
N LEU A 610 -18.34 0.86 1.03
CA LEU A 610 -18.76 0.87 2.42
C LEU A 610 -17.53 1.13 3.29
N GLU A 611 -17.45 2.32 3.81
CA GLU A 611 -16.42 2.83 4.72
C GLU A 611 -17.09 3.24 6.03
N LEU A 612 -16.30 3.38 7.10
CA LEU A 612 -16.79 3.91 8.37
C LEU A 612 -15.96 5.15 8.77
N MET A 613 -16.66 6.12 9.34
CA MET A 613 -16.09 7.27 10.04
C MET A 613 -16.60 7.21 11.48
N THR A 614 -15.67 7.13 12.43
CA THR A 614 -15.93 6.89 13.86
C THR A 614 -15.55 8.12 14.65
N PRO A 615 -16.47 8.73 15.41
CA PRO A 615 -16.17 9.85 16.30
C PRO A 615 -15.33 9.38 17.50
N ILE A 616 -14.48 10.25 17.99
CA ILE A 616 -13.75 10.06 19.25
C ILE A 616 -14.44 10.91 20.30
N PHE A 617 -15.09 10.30 21.28
CA PHE A 617 -15.83 11.02 22.32
C PHE A 617 -14.95 11.41 23.53
N GLU A 618 -13.97 10.56 23.89
CA GLU A 618 -13.10 10.79 25.04
C GLU A 618 -12.15 11.98 24.84
N PRO A 619 -12.23 13.06 25.65
CA PRO A 619 -11.40 14.24 25.49
C PRO A 619 -9.90 13.94 25.48
N ARG A 620 -9.44 13.04 26.35
CA ARG A 620 -8.04 12.60 26.43
C ARG A 620 -7.55 11.98 25.10
N LEU A 621 -8.40 11.20 24.44
CA LEU A 621 -8.06 10.57 23.17
C LEU A 621 -8.13 11.58 22.01
N GLN A 622 -9.04 12.57 22.09
CA GLN A 622 -9.07 13.70 21.15
C GLN A 622 -7.77 14.53 21.22
N GLU A 623 -7.33 14.87 22.43
CA GLU A 623 -6.07 15.60 22.68
C GLU A 623 -4.87 14.84 22.09
N ARG A 624 -4.76 13.56 22.40
CA ARG A 624 -3.69 12.70 21.88
C ARG A 624 -3.63 12.69 20.35
N LEU A 625 -4.77 12.58 19.66
CA LEU A 625 -4.82 12.60 18.19
C LEU A 625 -4.49 13.99 17.64
N LEU A 626 -4.91 15.06 18.30
CA LEU A 626 -4.56 16.41 17.91
C LEU A 626 -3.05 16.67 18.05
N GLU A 627 -2.42 16.23 19.14
CA GLU A 627 -0.96 16.31 19.33
C GLU A 627 -0.20 15.60 18.20
N ILE A 628 -0.66 14.42 17.77
CA ILE A 628 -0.08 13.70 16.63
C ILE A 628 -0.21 14.49 15.33
N LEU A 629 -1.38 15.07 15.06
CA LEU A 629 -1.59 15.92 13.88
C LEU A 629 -0.68 17.16 13.90
N GLU A 630 -0.57 17.83 15.04
CA GLU A 630 0.28 19.00 15.19
C GLU A 630 1.77 18.67 15.09
N LEU A 631 2.20 17.53 15.63
CA LEU A 631 3.55 17.01 15.45
C LEU A 631 3.86 16.78 13.96
N GLN A 632 2.93 16.20 13.20
CA GLN A 632 3.09 15.99 11.75
C GLN A 632 3.08 17.32 10.97
N LEU A 633 2.33 18.32 11.41
CA LEU A 633 2.35 19.66 10.83
C LEU A 633 3.62 20.44 11.18
N SER A 634 4.33 20.09 12.22
CA SER A 634 5.63 20.69 12.59
C SER A 634 6.84 19.95 12.02
N ASP A 635 6.64 18.78 11.37
CA ASP A 635 7.71 17.98 10.78
C ASP A 635 8.50 18.80 9.74
N ASN A 636 9.83 18.84 9.88
CA ASN A 636 10.76 19.54 8.99
C ASN A 636 11.85 18.63 8.41
N ASP A 637 11.69 17.30 8.59
CA ASP A 637 12.60 16.30 8.06
C ASP A 637 11.96 15.43 6.97
N LEU A 638 10.74 14.93 7.21
CA LEU A 638 10.03 14.02 6.32
C LEU A 638 9.02 14.74 5.42
N ALA A 639 8.66 15.98 5.77
CA ALA A 639 7.58 16.72 5.15
C ALA A 639 7.98 17.36 3.82
N PHE A 640 7.02 17.32 2.89
CA PHE A 640 6.99 18.11 1.66
C PHE A 640 5.74 18.99 1.68
N GLU A 641 5.82 20.18 1.10
CA GLU A 641 4.70 21.13 1.03
C GLU A 641 4.30 21.36 -0.43
N LEU A 642 2.99 21.21 -0.71
CA LEU A 642 2.43 21.44 -2.03
C LEU A 642 2.33 22.94 -2.28
N GLN A 643 2.91 23.39 -3.38
CA GLN A 643 2.88 24.79 -3.80
C GLN A 643 1.69 25.08 -4.73
N SER A 644 1.36 26.35 -4.88
CA SER A 644 0.32 26.81 -5.83
C SER A 644 0.62 26.45 -7.29
N SER A 645 1.89 26.19 -7.63
CA SER A 645 2.29 25.64 -8.93
C SER A 645 1.81 24.19 -9.16
N GLY A 646 1.45 23.48 -8.07
CA GLY A 646 1.15 22.05 -8.09
C GLY A 646 2.37 21.18 -7.83
N GLU A 647 3.59 21.75 -7.68
CA GLU A 647 4.79 21.03 -7.33
C GLU A 647 4.94 20.91 -5.81
N TYR A 648 5.67 19.87 -5.37
CA TYR A 648 6.01 19.67 -3.98
C TYR A 648 7.45 20.09 -3.72
N THR A 649 7.64 20.93 -2.70
CA THR A 649 8.97 21.30 -2.21
C THR A 649 9.22 20.66 -0.85
N LYS A 650 10.43 20.16 -0.62
CA LYS A 650 10.83 19.69 0.71
C LYS A 650 10.78 20.87 1.69
N VAL A 651 10.26 20.64 2.89
CA VAL A 651 10.27 21.66 3.94
C VAL A 651 11.71 21.92 4.33
N ALA A 652 12.17 23.17 4.08
CA ALA A 652 13.52 23.60 4.39
C ALA A 652 13.65 23.93 5.89
N ARG A 653 14.69 23.44 6.53
CA ARG A 653 15.07 23.85 7.89
C ARG A 653 15.86 25.15 7.83
N ARG A 654 15.64 26.02 8.79
CA ARG A 654 16.46 27.22 9.00
C ARG A 654 17.78 26.81 9.67
N ASP A 655 18.82 27.60 9.48
CA ASP A 655 20.08 27.37 10.17
C ASP A 655 19.88 27.36 11.69
N GLY A 656 20.35 26.31 12.36
CA GLY A 656 20.17 26.11 13.81
C GLY A 656 18.80 25.58 14.24
N GLU A 657 17.85 25.37 13.33
CA GLU A 657 16.55 24.79 13.66
C GLU A 657 16.66 23.30 13.99
N LYS A 658 16.05 22.91 15.11
CA LYS A 658 16.03 21.49 15.55
C LYS A 658 15.33 20.61 14.51
N VAL A 659 15.90 19.42 14.28
CA VAL A 659 15.25 18.38 13.47
C VAL A 659 13.98 17.89 14.18
N ILE A 660 12.87 17.94 13.46
CA ILE A 660 11.58 17.42 13.90
C ILE A 660 11.17 16.33 12.90
N SER A 661 11.46 15.07 13.23
CA SER A 661 11.03 13.88 12.51
C SER A 661 9.90 13.23 13.31
N CYS A 662 8.68 13.31 12.81
CA CYS A 662 7.50 12.81 13.55
C CYS A 662 7.58 11.30 13.81
N HIS A 663 8.17 10.52 12.91
CA HIS A 663 8.36 9.08 13.10
C HIS A 663 9.32 8.78 14.25
N GLU A 664 10.49 9.43 14.30
CA GLU A 664 11.49 9.22 15.34
C GLU A 664 11.00 9.72 16.72
N ILE A 665 10.31 10.85 16.73
CA ILE A 665 9.75 11.41 17.96
C ILE A 665 8.72 10.45 18.56
N LEU A 666 7.84 9.87 17.75
CA LEU A 666 6.83 8.91 18.19
C LEU A 666 7.48 7.59 18.66
N GLU A 667 8.47 7.05 17.93
CA GLU A 667 9.24 5.87 18.37
C GLU A 667 9.88 6.10 19.76
N ASN A 668 10.54 7.23 19.92
CA ASN A 668 11.24 7.58 21.15
C ASN A 668 10.26 7.83 22.31
N TYR A 669 9.16 8.53 22.05
CA TYR A 669 8.14 8.82 23.03
C TYR A 669 7.50 7.54 23.59
N ILE A 670 7.02 6.66 22.70
CA ILE A 670 6.41 5.38 23.08
C ILE A 670 7.42 4.45 23.77
N SER A 671 8.66 4.41 23.28
CA SER A 671 9.72 3.62 23.91
C SER A 671 10.07 4.12 25.33
N LYS A 672 10.02 5.44 25.55
CA LYS A 672 10.25 6.05 26.88
C LYS A 672 9.14 5.69 27.86
N ILE A 673 7.87 5.79 27.43
CA ILE A 673 6.72 5.38 28.24
C ILE A 673 6.85 3.89 28.61
N TYR A 674 7.11 3.03 27.62
CA TYR A 674 7.26 1.59 27.87
C TYR A 674 8.34 1.26 28.90
N LYS A 675 9.50 1.93 28.82
CA LYS A 675 10.59 1.75 29.81
C LYS A 675 10.18 2.21 31.21
N SER A 676 9.45 3.31 31.33
CA SER A 676 8.93 3.79 32.62
C SER A 676 7.97 2.79 33.25
N VAL A 677 6.94 2.37 32.48
CA VAL A 677 5.93 1.40 32.93
C VAL A 677 6.57 0.07 33.34
N LYS A 678 7.54 -0.42 32.55
CA LYS A 678 8.25 -1.67 32.88
C LYS A 678 9.02 -1.56 34.18
N LYS A 679 9.71 -0.44 34.42
CA LYS A 679 10.44 -0.19 35.69
C LYS A 679 9.50 -0.19 36.88
N ASP A 680 8.33 0.44 36.76
CA ASP A 680 7.35 0.49 37.85
C ASP A 680 6.73 -0.89 38.09
N THR A 681 6.47 -1.66 37.06
CA THR A 681 5.97 -3.04 37.16
C THR A 681 7.01 -3.98 37.80
N ASP A 682 8.26 -3.88 37.38
CA ASP A 682 9.35 -4.70 37.94
C ASP A 682 9.59 -4.36 39.43
N LYS A 683 9.49 -3.08 39.79
CA LYS A 683 9.56 -2.63 41.22
C LYS A 683 8.39 -3.19 42.02
N ALA A 684 7.16 -3.08 41.53
CA ALA A 684 5.98 -3.63 42.22
C ALA A 684 6.05 -5.15 42.38
N LYS A 685 6.59 -5.89 41.41
CA LYS A 685 6.84 -7.33 41.51
C LYS A 685 7.92 -7.65 42.56
N ALA A 686 9.00 -6.88 42.61
CA ALA A 686 10.07 -7.05 43.60
C ALA A 686 9.55 -6.78 45.02
N ASP A 687 8.77 -5.71 45.21
CA ASP A 687 8.16 -5.38 46.49
C ASP A 687 7.16 -6.46 46.97
N MET A 688 6.38 -7.03 46.01
CA MET A 688 5.46 -8.13 46.30
C MET A 688 6.20 -9.43 46.66
N LEU A 689 7.33 -9.74 45.99
CA LEU A 689 8.17 -10.90 46.29
C LEU A 689 8.84 -10.73 47.67
N ALA A 690 9.37 -9.54 47.95
CA ALA A 690 9.95 -9.21 49.26
C ALA A 690 8.92 -9.34 50.39
N SER A 691 7.67 -8.88 50.15
CA SER A 691 6.60 -9.01 51.14
C SER A 691 6.11 -10.46 51.35
N LYS A 692 6.22 -11.31 50.36
CA LYS A 692 5.97 -12.76 50.48
C LYS A 692 7.05 -13.45 51.27
N LEU A 693 8.32 -13.17 50.95
CA LEU A 693 9.46 -13.72 51.70
C LEU A 693 9.47 -13.32 53.18
N LEU A 694 9.01 -12.10 53.48
CA LEU A 694 8.85 -11.63 54.88
C LEU A 694 7.65 -12.25 55.60
N LYS A 695 6.69 -12.85 54.91
CA LYS A 695 5.55 -13.57 55.52
C LYS A 695 5.79 -15.06 55.71
N GLU A 696 6.77 -15.61 55.01
CA GLU A 696 7.19 -17.01 55.10
C GLU A 696 8.41 -17.22 56.02
N SER A 697 9.03 -16.13 56.50
CA SER A 697 10.03 -16.09 57.57
C SER A 697 9.38 -15.75 58.93
#